data_7e7f45e7eb757d970295634a014b25b4
#
_entry.id   7e7f45e7eb757d970295634a014b25b4
#
_cell.length_a   1.000
_cell.length_b   1.000
_cell.length_c   1.000
_cell.angle_alpha   90.00
_cell.angle_beta   90.00
_cell.angle_gamma   90.00
#
_symmetry.space_group_name_H-M   'P 1'
#
loop_
_entity.id
_entity.type
_entity.pdbx_description
1 polymer ?
#
loop_
_entity_poly.entity_id
_entity_poly.type
_entity_poly.pdbx_seq_one_letter_code
_entity_poly.pdbx_strand_id
1 'polypeptide(L)'
;MSSPFYFLYQRDSKESRWDIATAENRESIVATLRPAFSTALDLSAIPDDGDWSKVRYRGAYYVDFDDEDDVENAATQLKVFLGKMDDELGFDVTQASFFATGSKGFHVEIPQACFIARPPATGTPWLPYIYRGMSESLMVDTLDLKVYTGKRGRMWRTPNVVRENGCYKVPLTLDEVFGMTGDLYRAIIKEPRELMVPTPASLNAKFAMLFDRAKDKTTTQMRGKKKRLDKANEILDPWKKAKKHPPTLERIMNGDGLAPGAGFQNIAMQLAIYATSVGMSLPEFLDRCKGVCEKHVSDSRRYNTVQKRRDELTRMYEYMENDSLYDFDVGPVARLLAPGTSVADLGVMDTEDRGDQAPAATKKVVEDDGTEVEIEQEDAHKGVRKGFFMNAQGMWKKNGDNTESICRATLRNVESFYAVEKMEFKGYEFDLVVGGKKVSRQLATSDIFTSAAKLRTFFVSHQLSFQGGEPETMALLDIMTEKAAKNGKVFVYPREGFFILDNPLLTKPTPVKVFLSKDTFKCSLKEGDENYFQLRYKPTQVTSAYDVDIHWAPDLDESHIPRLHDLFAMNKPEVLADLIGWFVAAHYRSVYHRGFGQFPLLQVYGASGSGKTQTVKLLSHLHWYSSERVSIKSATACTAYALDAHASSSTSVPFVIDEYKPRELKKQPSGKYEKLKDVLKQAYVMGDIAMRGTVNKGAESSMGLLKSKCTAPIAFMGEAIEMETAIIERSVNVGVSKNFHTAEREAAFLRLQKEPEALSALGRAIVEMGFAIDLKAMQSEVEAIRDKIEEGMPAFNDEVRKRAAPRIIFNRAVILHALKTLRYILAKKFGNEFDADIDALLQSRGQNTIDDDKVVQIHSMSEISKVISRIALLSRARDEPYEVKYGKDYIVGEGWVEVKLERAYDCYRRYCSSISDTPLFDNLDSFNHAMLTFSPVVDKVCASSQLREDDTSETIVRFDLRKLSREGVQSFRM
;
A
#
# COMPACT_ATOMS: atom_id res chain seq x y z
N MET A 1 11.91 14.35 -49.80
CA MET A 1 12.81 13.38 -49.13
C MET A 1 12.82 13.71 -47.67
N SER A 2 12.57 12.77 -46.78
CA SER A 2 12.69 12.99 -45.33
C SER A 2 14.15 13.26 -44.98
N SER A 3 14.42 14.25 -44.17
CA SER A 3 15.78 14.51 -43.67
C SER A 3 16.35 13.26 -43.02
N PRO A 4 17.64 12.93 -43.23
CA PRO A 4 18.25 11.74 -42.64
C PRO A 4 18.30 11.86 -41.13
N PHE A 5 18.17 10.71 -40.44
CA PHE A 5 18.45 10.59 -39.00
C PHE A 5 19.92 10.23 -38.79
N TYR A 6 20.46 10.59 -37.64
CA TYR A 6 21.85 10.38 -37.28
C TYR A 6 21.95 9.58 -35.99
N PHE A 7 23.04 8.83 -35.84
CA PHE A 7 23.43 8.25 -34.55
C PHE A 7 24.89 8.58 -34.29
N LEU A 8 25.24 8.62 -33.02
CA LEU A 8 26.62 8.81 -32.60
C LEU A 8 27.16 7.47 -32.09
N TYR A 9 28.45 7.22 -32.33
CA TYR A 9 29.11 6.03 -31.85
C TYR A 9 30.51 6.32 -31.40
N GLN A 10 31.07 5.47 -30.53
CA GLN A 10 32.38 5.56 -29.95
C GLN A 10 33.10 4.24 -30.19
N ARG A 11 34.25 4.28 -30.88
CA ARG A 11 34.98 3.06 -31.27
C ARG A 11 35.59 2.36 -30.05
N ASP A 12 36.22 3.13 -29.16
CA ASP A 12 36.85 2.62 -27.96
C ASP A 12 36.24 3.31 -26.71
N SER A 13 36.06 2.57 -25.65
CA SER A 13 35.57 3.09 -24.36
C SER A 13 36.48 4.16 -23.74
N LYS A 14 37.74 4.24 -24.14
CA LYS A 14 38.75 5.22 -23.68
C LYS A 14 38.80 6.51 -24.49
N GLU A 15 38.17 6.54 -25.64
CA GLU A 15 38.11 7.73 -26.47
C GLU A 15 37.03 8.71 -26.00
N SER A 16 37.36 9.98 -25.87
CA SER A 16 36.38 11.04 -25.59
C SER A 16 35.63 11.53 -26.83
N ARG A 17 36.05 11.11 -28.01
CA ARG A 17 35.51 11.54 -29.29
C ARG A 17 34.34 10.66 -29.75
N TRP A 18 33.31 11.30 -30.24
CA TRP A 18 32.13 10.69 -30.85
C TRP A 18 32.17 10.85 -32.35
N ASP A 19 32.06 9.76 -33.06
CA ASP A 19 31.84 9.77 -34.51
C ASP A 19 30.33 9.85 -34.80
N ILE A 20 30.00 10.48 -35.94
CA ILE A 20 28.61 10.69 -36.37
C ILE A 20 28.38 9.93 -37.67
N ALA A 21 27.28 9.24 -37.78
CA ALA A 21 26.87 8.60 -39.03
C ALA A 21 25.33 8.68 -39.21
N THR A 22 24.90 8.46 -40.46
CA THR A 22 23.45 8.35 -40.71
C THR A 22 22.89 7.04 -40.15
N ALA A 23 21.65 7.10 -39.68
CA ALA A 23 21.01 5.93 -39.05
C ALA A 23 20.83 4.76 -40.07
N GLU A 24 20.76 5.05 -41.34
CA GLU A 24 20.70 4.03 -42.41
C GLU A 24 21.96 3.15 -42.46
N ASN A 25 23.10 3.70 -42.07
CA ASN A 25 24.37 2.97 -42.00
C ASN A 25 24.63 2.30 -40.66
N ARG A 26 23.74 2.42 -39.67
CA ARG A 26 23.94 1.89 -38.29
C ARG A 26 24.31 0.40 -38.28
N GLU A 27 23.54 -0.44 -38.97
CA GLU A 27 23.79 -1.89 -38.97
C GLU A 27 25.14 -2.22 -39.60
N SER A 28 25.47 -1.60 -40.71
CA SER A 28 26.75 -1.79 -41.42
C SER A 28 27.93 -1.34 -40.54
N ILE A 29 27.80 -0.18 -39.88
CA ILE A 29 28.86 0.36 -39.02
C ILE A 29 29.03 -0.53 -37.76
N VAL A 30 27.95 -0.94 -37.14
CA VAL A 30 27.99 -1.82 -35.97
C VAL A 30 28.62 -3.17 -36.33
N ALA A 31 28.25 -3.75 -37.48
CA ALA A 31 28.80 -5.04 -37.91
C ALA A 31 30.29 -4.95 -38.29
N THR A 32 30.73 -3.85 -38.93
CA THR A 32 32.08 -3.70 -39.47
C THR A 32 33.05 -3.14 -38.44
N LEU A 33 32.68 -2.05 -37.75
CA LEU A 33 33.57 -1.33 -36.82
C LEU A 33 33.46 -1.81 -35.41
N ARG A 34 32.40 -2.51 -35.04
CA ARG A 34 32.11 -3.02 -33.69
C ARG A 34 32.38 -1.96 -32.60
N PRO A 35 31.76 -0.77 -32.69
CA PRO A 35 32.07 0.30 -31.74
C PRO A 35 31.67 -0.11 -30.32
N ALA A 36 32.38 0.36 -29.31
CA ALA A 36 32.12 0.05 -27.92
C ALA A 36 30.72 0.54 -27.49
N PHE A 37 30.30 1.70 -28.02
CA PHE A 37 29.02 2.32 -27.73
C PHE A 37 28.39 2.93 -29.00
N SER A 38 27.04 2.99 -28.98
CA SER A 38 26.27 3.81 -29.89
C SER A 38 25.15 4.51 -29.15
N THR A 39 24.54 5.56 -29.67
CA THR A 39 23.34 6.17 -29.05
C THR A 39 22.17 5.19 -29.04
N ALA A 40 21.41 5.12 -27.96
CA ALA A 40 20.21 4.28 -27.87
C ALA A 40 19.13 4.72 -28.87
N LEU A 41 19.07 6.00 -29.19
CA LEU A 41 18.13 6.61 -30.13
C LEU A 41 18.84 7.23 -31.31
N ASP A 42 18.14 7.31 -32.46
CA ASP A 42 18.51 8.12 -33.59
C ASP A 42 18.01 9.56 -33.44
N LEU A 43 18.76 10.53 -33.91
CA LEU A 43 18.53 11.95 -33.80
C LEU A 43 18.23 12.58 -35.15
N SER A 44 17.24 13.47 -35.24
CA SER A 44 16.89 14.18 -36.48
C SER A 44 17.91 15.23 -36.90
N ALA A 45 18.75 15.70 -35.97
CA ALA A 45 19.82 16.66 -36.23
C ALA A 45 20.84 16.62 -35.07
N ILE A 46 22.03 17.11 -35.36
CA ILE A 46 23.05 17.39 -34.35
C ILE A 46 23.31 18.90 -34.43
N PRO A 47 22.82 19.69 -33.46
CA PRO A 47 22.89 21.16 -33.57
C PRO A 47 24.29 21.67 -33.31
N ASP A 48 24.81 22.47 -34.25
CA ASP A 48 26.11 23.16 -34.14
C ASP A 48 26.02 24.32 -33.11
N ASP A 49 24.84 24.90 -32.94
CA ASP A 49 24.53 26.00 -32.01
C ASP A 49 24.26 25.55 -30.58
N GLY A 50 24.23 24.23 -30.32
CA GLY A 50 23.90 23.64 -29.03
C GLY A 50 22.40 23.68 -28.66
N ASP A 51 21.50 24.13 -29.54
CA ASP A 51 20.05 24.15 -29.30
C ASP A 51 19.41 22.80 -29.56
N TRP A 52 19.41 21.93 -28.53
CA TRP A 52 18.79 20.59 -28.55
C TRP A 52 17.26 20.59 -28.48
N SER A 53 16.62 21.74 -28.29
CA SER A 53 15.15 21.83 -28.13
C SER A 53 14.38 21.43 -29.38
N LYS A 54 15.01 21.56 -30.57
CA LYS A 54 14.42 21.21 -31.87
C LYS A 54 14.69 19.79 -32.32
N VAL A 55 15.57 19.06 -31.61
CA VAL A 55 15.93 17.70 -31.99
C VAL A 55 14.78 16.74 -31.68
N ARG A 56 14.53 15.87 -32.64
CA ARG A 56 13.55 14.78 -32.51
C ARG A 56 14.27 13.44 -32.53
N TYR A 57 13.66 12.47 -31.89
CA TYR A 57 14.28 11.16 -31.65
C TYR A 57 13.39 10.04 -32.16
N ARG A 58 14.00 8.92 -32.54
CA ARG A 58 13.32 7.67 -32.84
C ARG A 58 14.18 6.50 -32.35
N GLY A 59 13.56 5.36 -32.02
CA GLY A 59 14.22 4.15 -31.54
C GLY A 59 13.40 3.44 -30.50
N ALA A 60 13.82 2.23 -30.14
CA ALA A 60 13.16 1.39 -29.17
C ALA A 60 13.04 2.06 -27.78
N TYR A 61 12.03 1.67 -27.02
CA TYR A 61 12.00 1.96 -25.60
C TYR A 61 13.05 1.09 -24.91
N TYR A 62 14.00 1.73 -24.25
CA TYR A 62 15.16 1.08 -23.64
C TYR A 62 15.12 1.26 -22.13
N VAL A 63 15.43 0.19 -21.41
CA VAL A 63 15.39 0.14 -19.94
C VAL A 63 16.68 -0.47 -19.44
N ASP A 64 17.21 0.09 -18.35
CA ASP A 64 18.45 -0.34 -17.69
C ASP A 64 18.16 -0.76 -16.25
N PHE A 65 18.63 -1.94 -15.87
CA PHE A 65 18.52 -2.50 -14.52
C PHE A 65 19.92 -2.74 -14.00
N ASP A 66 20.36 -1.97 -13.04
CA ASP A 66 21.71 -2.03 -12.50
C ASP A 66 21.68 -2.22 -10.98
N ASP A 67 22.48 -3.20 -10.48
CA ASP A 67 22.82 -3.33 -9.07
C ASP A 67 24.32 -3.57 -8.94
N GLU A 68 25.01 -2.68 -8.21
CA GLU A 68 26.48 -2.73 -8.13
C GLU A 68 26.99 -3.93 -7.36
N ASP A 69 26.24 -4.36 -6.36
CA ASP A 69 26.63 -5.37 -5.40
C ASP A 69 25.93 -6.73 -5.63
N ASP A 70 24.74 -6.71 -6.25
CA ASP A 70 23.88 -7.90 -6.38
C ASP A 70 23.16 -8.00 -7.73
N VAL A 71 23.78 -8.70 -8.68
CA VAL A 71 23.17 -8.94 -10.00
C VAL A 71 21.92 -9.83 -9.93
N GLU A 72 21.75 -10.65 -8.88
CA GLU A 72 20.55 -11.46 -8.68
C GLU A 72 19.37 -10.59 -8.27
N ASN A 73 19.60 -9.53 -7.49
CA ASN A 73 18.60 -8.53 -7.22
C ASN A 73 18.17 -7.81 -8.50
N ALA A 74 19.12 -7.38 -9.35
CA ALA A 74 18.81 -6.78 -10.66
C ALA A 74 17.95 -7.73 -11.53
N ALA A 75 18.27 -9.04 -11.55
CA ALA A 75 17.47 -10.05 -12.25
C ALA A 75 16.08 -10.21 -11.66
N THR A 76 15.95 -10.17 -10.34
CA THR A 76 14.65 -10.24 -9.64
C THR A 76 13.78 -9.03 -9.96
N GLN A 77 14.36 -7.84 -9.96
CA GLN A 77 13.63 -6.61 -10.30
C GLN A 77 13.25 -6.56 -11.78
N LEU A 78 14.08 -7.09 -12.68
CA LEU A 78 13.71 -7.26 -14.08
C LEU A 78 12.48 -8.18 -14.22
N LYS A 79 12.44 -9.32 -13.53
CA LYS A 79 11.26 -10.22 -13.52
C LYS A 79 10.00 -9.52 -13.00
N VAL A 80 10.13 -8.71 -11.94
CA VAL A 80 9.02 -7.89 -11.41
C VAL A 80 8.54 -6.87 -12.45
N PHE A 81 9.46 -6.22 -13.16
CA PHE A 81 9.13 -5.28 -14.24
C PHE A 81 8.38 -5.99 -15.38
N LEU A 82 8.84 -7.16 -15.82
CA LEU A 82 8.17 -7.95 -16.85
C LEU A 82 6.77 -8.41 -16.39
N GLY A 83 6.63 -8.79 -15.13
CA GLY A 83 5.32 -9.10 -14.55
C GLY A 83 4.37 -7.89 -14.60
N LYS A 84 4.85 -6.68 -14.30
CA LYS A 84 4.04 -5.46 -14.45
C LYS A 84 3.66 -5.18 -15.90
N MET A 85 4.57 -5.42 -16.85
CA MET A 85 4.29 -5.26 -18.28
C MET A 85 3.19 -6.20 -18.74
N ASP A 86 3.19 -7.44 -18.28
CA ASP A 86 2.15 -8.44 -18.59
C ASP A 86 0.86 -8.15 -17.81
N ASP A 87 0.91 -8.07 -16.48
CA ASP A 87 -0.28 -7.94 -15.61
C ASP A 87 -1.04 -6.60 -15.82
N GLU A 88 -0.32 -5.48 -15.87
CA GLU A 88 -0.94 -4.15 -15.94
C GLU A 88 -1.27 -3.75 -17.39
N LEU A 89 -0.36 -4.06 -18.32
CA LEU A 89 -0.49 -3.65 -19.72
C LEU A 89 -0.99 -4.78 -20.63
N GLY A 90 -0.87 -6.04 -20.22
CA GLY A 90 -1.12 -7.20 -21.07
C GLY A 90 -0.13 -7.24 -22.26
N PHE A 91 1.11 -6.80 -22.02
CA PHE A 91 2.14 -6.76 -23.06
C PHE A 91 2.81 -8.13 -23.18
N ASP A 92 2.85 -8.65 -24.41
CA ASP A 92 3.58 -9.88 -24.72
C ASP A 92 5.09 -9.63 -24.67
N VAL A 93 5.72 -10.02 -23.56
CA VAL A 93 7.14 -9.79 -23.27
C VAL A 93 8.08 -10.49 -24.25
N THR A 94 7.61 -11.47 -25.04
CA THR A 94 8.42 -12.11 -26.11
C THR A 94 8.79 -11.16 -27.23
N GLN A 95 8.13 -9.99 -27.33
CA GLN A 95 8.41 -8.94 -28.31
C GLN A 95 9.57 -8.03 -27.90
N ALA A 96 10.11 -8.20 -26.69
CA ALA A 96 11.25 -7.45 -26.17
C ALA A 96 12.57 -8.20 -26.40
N SER A 97 13.66 -7.44 -26.54
CA SER A 97 15.02 -7.99 -26.56
C SER A 97 15.66 -7.78 -25.20
N PHE A 98 16.32 -8.81 -24.69
CA PHE A 98 16.96 -8.84 -23.38
C PHE A 98 18.46 -9.01 -23.51
N PHE A 99 19.22 -8.31 -22.67
CA PHE A 99 20.68 -8.42 -22.69
C PHE A 99 21.23 -8.42 -21.28
N ALA A 100 22.19 -9.29 -20.98
CA ALA A 100 23.10 -9.13 -19.86
C ALA A 100 24.14 -8.06 -20.22
N THR A 101 24.39 -7.05 -19.39
CA THR A 101 25.24 -5.88 -19.72
C THR A 101 26.73 -6.22 -19.71
N GLY A 102 27.11 -7.40 -19.21
CA GLY A 102 28.52 -7.82 -19.06
C GLY A 102 29.22 -7.22 -17.85
N SER A 103 28.47 -6.70 -16.86
CA SER A 103 28.99 -6.18 -15.60
C SER A 103 28.05 -6.46 -14.45
N LYS A 104 26.99 -5.67 -14.28
CA LYS A 104 26.19 -5.62 -13.05
C LYS A 104 24.68 -5.56 -13.28
N GLY A 105 24.20 -5.80 -14.49
CA GLY A 105 22.76 -5.65 -14.73
C GLY A 105 22.29 -6.10 -16.10
N PHE A 106 21.13 -5.57 -16.50
CA PHE A 106 20.38 -6.00 -17.68
C PHE A 106 19.86 -4.81 -18.47
N HIS A 107 19.88 -4.94 -19.81
CA HIS A 107 19.17 -4.03 -20.69
C HIS A 107 17.95 -4.71 -21.32
N VAL A 108 16.85 -3.95 -21.45
CA VAL A 108 15.66 -4.37 -22.19
C VAL A 108 15.40 -3.33 -23.29
N GLU A 109 15.08 -3.82 -24.48
CA GLU A 109 14.77 -2.99 -25.65
C GLU A 109 13.43 -3.42 -26.23
N ILE A 110 12.45 -2.52 -26.33
CA ILE A 110 11.09 -2.80 -26.81
C ILE A 110 10.81 -1.94 -28.06
N PRO A 111 10.48 -2.56 -29.22
CA PRO A 111 10.22 -1.83 -30.45
C PRO A 111 9.10 -0.80 -30.32
N GLN A 112 9.25 0.38 -30.95
CA GLN A 112 8.22 1.42 -30.94
C GLN A 112 6.87 0.93 -31.49
N ALA A 113 6.87 -0.02 -32.42
CA ALA A 113 5.65 -0.59 -32.97
C ALA A 113 4.75 -1.29 -31.93
N CYS A 114 5.30 -1.64 -30.76
CA CYS A 114 4.52 -2.22 -29.65
C CYS A 114 3.61 -1.18 -28.97
N PHE A 115 3.91 0.12 -29.06
CA PHE A 115 3.16 1.17 -28.35
C PHE A 115 2.93 2.46 -29.19
N ILE A 116 3.42 2.55 -30.42
CA ILE A 116 3.12 3.63 -31.36
C ILE A 116 2.63 3.03 -32.67
N ALA A 117 1.34 3.16 -32.94
CA ALA A 117 0.71 2.58 -34.14
C ALA A 117 1.34 3.11 -35.45
N ARG A 118 1.73 4.38 -35.48
CA ARG A 118 2.41 5.03 -36.63
C ARG A 118 3.47 5.96 -36.10
N PRO A 119 4.72 5.51 -35.94
CA PRO A 119 5.82 6.37 -35.56
C PRO A 119 5.97 7.53 -36.55
N PRO A 120 6.06 8.80 -36.07
CA PRO A 120 6.22 9.94 -36.94
C PRO A 120 7.51 9.82 -37.79
N ALA A 121 7.43 9.96 -39.09
CA ALA A 121 8.61 9.92 -39.97
C ALA A 121 9.66 10.98 -39.59
N THR A 122 9.24 12.08 -38.98
CA THR A 122 10.11 13.17 -38.47
C THR A 122 10.64 12.92 -37.07
N GLY A 123 10.32 11.78 -36.45
CA GLY A 123 10.65 11.48 -35.07
C GLY A 123 9.76 12.18 -34.01
N THR A 124 9.97 11.86 -32.76
CA THR A 124 9.20 12.37 -31.60
C THR A 124 10.08 13.35 -30.80
N PRO A 125 9.61 14.59 -30.53
CA PRO A 125 10.33 15.50 -29.66
C PRO A 125 10.34 14.98 -28.22
N TRP A 126 11.43 15.23 -27.50
CA TRP A 126 11.61 14.87 -26.08
C TRP A 126 11.40 13.37 -25.75
N LEU A 127 11.59 12.48 -26.71
CA LEU A 127 11.37 11.04 -26.55
C LEU A 127 12.10 10.43 -25.34
N PRO A 128 13.37 10.80 -25.01
CA PRO A 128 14.01 10.30 -23.79
C PRO A 128 13.22 10.60 -22.52
N TYR A 129 12.67 11.80 -22.41
CA TYR A 129 11.85 12.18 -21.23
C TYR A 129 10.47 11.53 -21.21
N ILE A 130 9.91 11.21 -22.38
CA ILE A 130 8.68 10.43 -22.50
C ILE A 130 8.94 9.00 -21.98
N TYR A 131 10.06 8.39 -22.41
CA TYR A 131 10.47 7.06 -21.95
C TYR A 131 10.75 7.04 -20.45
N ARG A 132 11.36 8.09 -19.91
CA ARG A 132 11.48 8.27 -18.46
C ARG A 132 10.12 8.26 -17.77
N GLY A 133 9.13 8.98 -18.28
CA GLY A 133 7.78 9.02 -17.74
C GLY A 133 7.07 7.65 -17.77
N MET A 134 7.32 6.85 -18.79
CA MET A 134 6.85 5.46 -18.87
C MET A 134 7.53 4.60 -17.80
N SER A 135 8.85 4.69 -17.65
CA SER A 135 9.61 3.95 -16.65
C SER A 135 9.26 4.35 -15.22
N GLU A 136 8.99 5.64 -14.96
CA GLU A 136 8.48 6.11 -13.66
C GLU A 136 7.13 5.44 -13.29
N SER A 137 6.29 5.14 -14.27
CA SER A 137 5.00 4.44 -14.05
C SER A 137 5.17 2.95 -13.79
N LEU A 138 6.24 2.34 -14.30
CA LEU A 138 6.57 0.92 -14.16
C LEU A 138 7.73 0.68 -13.17
N MET A 139 8.03 1.65 -12.30
CA MET A 139 9.22 1.69 -11.45
C MET A 139 9.41 0.43 -10.62
N VAL A 140 10.66 -0.07 -10.61
CA VAL A 140 11.19 -1.11 -9.72
C VAL A 140 12.54 -0.67 -9.16
N ASP A 141 13.04 -1.32 -8.10
CA ASP A 141 14.14 -0.78 -7.30
C ASP A 141 15.47 -0.60 -8.05
N THR A 142 15.81 -1.49 -8.98
CA THR A 142 17.08 -1.43 -9.72
C THR A 142 16.98 -0.76 -11.09
N LEU A 143 15.81 -0.16 -11.42
CA LEU A 143 15.60 0.54 -12.68
C LEU A 143 16.30 1.91 -12.64
N ASP A 144 17.29 2.13 -13.55
CA ASP A 144 18.03 3.38 -13.61
C ASP A 144 17.35 4.43 -14.48
N LEU A 145 16.69 5.42 -13.85
CA LEU A 145 16.09 6.55 -14.56
C LEU A 145 17.10 7.56 -15.12
N LYS A 146 18.40 7.47 -14.75
CA LYS A 146 19.43 8.40 -15.24
C LYS A 146 19.81 8.11 -16.70
N VAL A 147 19.42 6.96 -17.24
CA VAL A 147 19.66 6.63 -18.65
C VAL A 147 18.83 7.49 -19.63
N TYR A 148 17.76 8.13 -19.15
CA TYR A 148 16.90 8.97 -20.00
C TYR A 148 17.36 10.41 -20.02
N THR A 149 18.45 10.65 -20.73
CA THR A 149 19.05 11.99 -20.90
C THR A 149 18.62 12.60 -22.23
N GLY A 150 18.40 13.93 -22.23
CA GLY A 150 18.18 14.72 -23.43
C GLY A 150 19.45 14.92 -24.26
N LYS A 151 19.46 15.88 -25.14
CA LYS A 151 20.60 16.26 -26.03
C LYS A 151 21.04 15.05 -26.89
N ARG A 152 22.27 14.58 -26.75
CA ARG A 152 22.81 13.42 -27.49
C ARG A 152 22.12 12.10 -27.14
N GLY A 153 21.36 12.05 -26.08
CA GLY A 153 20.77 10.82 -25.54
C GLY A 153 21.77 9.91 -24.83
N ARG A 154 21.30 8.75 -24.41
CA ARG A 154 22.13 7.77 -23.69
C ARG A 154 23.02 7.01 -24.65
N MET A 155 24.25 6.85 -24.25
CA MET A 155 25.18 5.92 -24.86
C MET A 155 24.82 4.50 -24.42
N TRP A 156 24.62 3.65 -25.38
CA TRP A 156 24.19 2.27 -25.20
C TRP A 156 25.30 1.33 -25.66
N ARG A 157 25.68 0.40 -24.82
CA ARG A 157 26.75 -0.54 -25.14
C ARG A 157 26.33 -1.46 -26.30
N THR A 158 27.23 -1.63 -27.27
CA THR A 158 27.02 -2.50 -28.42
C THR A 158 27.09 -3.98 -27.98
N PRO A 159 26.15 -4.85 -28.37
CA PRO A 159 26.22 -6.28 -28.09
C PRO A 159 27.45 -6.93 -28.72
N ASN A 160 27.96 -7.97 -28.06
CA ASN A 160 29.08 -8.79 -28.52
C ASN A 160 30.42 -8.03 -28.77
N VAL A 161 30.57 -6.87 -28.14
CA VAL A 161 31.84 -6.14 -28.11
C VAL A 161 32.47 -6.32 -26.74
N VAL A 162 33.75 -6.72 -26.72
CA VAL A 162 34.47 -6.98 -25.48
C VAL A 162 34.60 -5.71 -24.62
N ARG A 163 34.44 -5.85 -23.34
CA ARG A 163 34.63 -4.78 -22.33
C ARG A 163 36.05 -4.84 -21.77
N GLU A 164 36.44 -3.80 -21.02
CA GLU A 164 37.71 -3.75 -20.29
C GLU A 164 37.89 -4.88 -19.28
N ASN A 165 36.80 -5.40 -18.71
CA ASN A 165 36.78 -6.52 -17.79
C ASN A 165 36.80 -7.90 -18.51
N GLY A 166 36.97 -7.94 -19.83
CA GLY A 166 36.98 -9.16 -20.62
C GLY A 166 35.61 -9.81 -20.87
N CYS A 167 34.50 -9.17 -20.43
CA CYS A 167 33.14 -9.68 -20.59
C CYS A 167 32.42 -8.98 -21.76
N TYR A 168 31.25 -9.47 -22.12
CA TYR A 168 30.43 -8.97 -23.25
C TYR A 168 29.03 -8.56 -22.80
N LYS A 169 28.44 -7.54 -23.46
CA LYS A 169 26.97 -7.42 -23.47
C LYS A 169 26.45 -8.51 -24.41
N VAL A 170 25.63 -9.42 -23.90
CA VAL A 170 25.14 -10.58 -24.66
C VAL A 170 23.62 -10.67 -24.60
N PRO A 171 22.97 -11.13 -25.71
CA PRO A 171 21.53 -11.36 -25.71
C PRO A 171 21.15 -12.54 -24.81
N LEU A 172 19.93 -12.47 -24.25
CA LEU A 172 19.34 -13.47 -23.40
C LEU A 172 18.02 -13.96 -23.98
N THR A 173 17.73 -15.26 -23.81
CA THR A 173 16.37 -15.80 -24.00
C THR A 173 15.49 -15.41 -22.83
N LEU A 174 14.16 -15.45 -23.03
CA LEU A 174 13.20 -15.20 -21.95
C LEU A 174 13.34 -16.24 -20.83
N ASP A 175 13.58 -17.50 -21.17
CA ASP A 175 13.81 -18.58 -20.20
C ASP A 175 15.06 -18.30 -19.35
N GLU A 176 16.14 -17.82 -19.96
CA GLU A 176 17.34 -17.41 -19.23
C GLU A 176 17.06 -16.22 -18.30
N VAL A 177 16.27 -15.25 -18.72
CA VAL A 177 15.85 -14.12 -17.86
C VAL A 177 15.10 -14.64 -16.64
N PHE A 178 14.13 -15.54 -16.81
CA PHE A 178 13.38 -16.11 -15.69
C PHE A 178 14.19 -17.07 -14.83
N GLY A 179 15.11 -17.84 -15.42
CA GLY A 179 16.03 -18.75 -14.72
C GLY A 179 17.33 -18.09 -14.22
N MET A 180 17.49 -16.76 -14.33
CA MET A 180 18.76 -16.08 -14.05
C MET A 180 19.19 -16.22 -12.60
N THR A 181 20.44 -16.66 -12.42
CA THR A 181 21.19 -16.68 -11.17
C THR A 181 22.51 -15.96 -11.38
N GLY A 182 23.20 -15.57 -10.30
CA GLY A 182 24.51 -14.90 -10.38
C GLY A 182 25.57 -15.75 -11.07
N ASP A 183 25.54 -17.09 -10.87
CA ASP A 183 26.49 -18.01 -11.53
C ASP A 183 26.21 -18.12 -13.03
N LEU A 184 24.93 -18.25 -13.41
CA LEU A 184 24.53 -18.25 -14.82
C LEU A 184 24.90 -16.95 -15.51
N TYR A 185 24.64 -15.81 -14.86
CA TYR A 185 25.04 -14.51 -15.39
C TYR A 185 26.53 -14.42 -15.66
N ARG A 186 27.37 -14.82 -14.67
CA ARG A 186 28.85 -14.81 -14.80
C ARG A 186 29.38 -15.74 -15.88
N ALA A 187 28.69 -16.85 -16.14
CA ALA A 187 29.03 -17.77 -17.22
C ALA A 187 28.68 -17.19 -18.61
N ILE A 188 27.48 -16.67 -18.75
CA ILE A 188 26.92 -16.20 -20.03
C ILE A 188 27.72 -15.01 -20.60
N ILE A 189 28.16 -14.07 -19.77
CA ILE A 189 28.82 -12.83 -20.22
C ILE A 189 30.25 -13.00 -20.71
N LYS A 190 30.84 -14.21 -20.62
CA LYS A 190 32.25 -14.45 -20.97
C LYS A 190 32.49 -14.59 -22.47
N GLU A 191 31.49 -14.93 -23.24
CA GLU A 191 31.58 -15.19 -24.66
C GLU A 191 30.50 -14.46 -25.46
N PRO A 192 30.78 -14.00 -26.69
CA PRO A 192 29.76 -13.44 -27.56
C PRO A 192 28.74 -14.49 -27.97
N ARG A 193 27.52 -14.07 -28.21
CA ARG A 193 26.39 -14.95 -28.54
C ARG A 193 25.66 -14.45 -29.79
N GLU A 194 25.00 -15.36 -30.51
CA GLU A 194 24.17 -15.00 -31.64
C GLU A 194 23.01 -14.08 -31.19
N LEU A 195 22.76 -13.02 -31.99
CA LEU A 195 21.67 -12.08 -31.70
C LEU A 195 20.33 -12.79 -31.95
N MET A 196 19.46 -12.73 -30.96
CA MET A 196 18.13 -13.30 -31.04
C MET A 196 17.16 -12.34 -31.69
N VAL A 197 16.26 -12.89 -32.52
CA VAL A 197 15.19 -12.12 -33.13
C VAL A 197 13.96 -12.28 -32.22
N PRO A 198 13.45 -11.19 -31.60
CA PRO A 198 12.25 -11.25 -30.78
C PRO A 198 11.01 -11.58 -31.65
N THR A 199 9.92 -11.93 -31.00
CA THR A 199 8.62 -12.08 -31.68
C THR A 199 8.27 -10.75 -32.40
N PRO A 200 7.71 -10.80 -33.62
CA PRO A 200 7.33 -9.60 -34.35
C PRO A 200 6.47 -8.65 -33.54
N ALA A 201 6.84 -7.37 -33.54
CA ALA A 201 6.15 -6.37 -32.75
C ALA A 201 4.69 -6.19 -33.18
N SER A 202 3.79 -6.19 -32.24
CA SER A 202 2.36 -5.90 -32.41
C SER A 202 1.92 -4.79 -31.45
N LEU A 203 1.02 -3.94 -31.92
CA LEU A 203 0.54 -2.81 -31.11
C LEU A 203 -0.28 -3.32 -29.91
N ASN A 204 0.14 -2.93 -28.71
CA ASN A 204 -0.60 -3.13 -27.49
C ASN A 204 -1.30 -1.82 -27.07
N ALA A 205 -2.62 -1.86 -26.96
CA ALA A 205 -3.43 -0.66 -26.71
C ALA A 205 -3.16 -0.01 -25.34
N LYS A 206 -2.96 -0.79 -24.27
CA LYS A 206 -2.68 -0.24 -22.94
C LYS A 206 -1.27 0.35 -22.87
N PHE A 207 -0.32 -0.26 -23.55
CA PHE A 207 1.05 0.28 -23.63
C PHE A 207 1.08 1.57 -24.44
N ALA A 208 0.32 1.66 -25.53
CA ALA A 208 0.12 2.90 -26.29
C ALA A 208 -0.49 4.02 -25.42
N MET A 209 -1.49 3.70 -24.59
CA MET A 209 -2.07 4.65 -23.62
C MET A 209 -1.04 5.12 -22.58
N LEU A 210 -0.14 4.24 -22.11
CA LEU A 210 0.94 4.63 -21.19
C LEU A 210 1.89 5.62 -21.88
N PHE A 211 2.30 5.35 -23.13
CA PHE A 211 3.11 6.25 -23.93
C PHE A 211 2.43 7.62 -24.14
N ASP A 212 1.15 7.65 -24.52
CA ASP A 212 0.42 8.89 -24.77
C ASP A 212 0.30 9.73 -23.49
N ARG A 213 0.01 9.11 -22.32
CA ARG A 213 -0.01 9.80 -21.02
C ARG A 213 1.36 10.40 -20.66
N ALA A 214 2.43 9.62 -20.86
CA ALA A 214 3.79 10.10 -20.61
C ALA A 214 4.16 11.24 -21.57
N LYS A 215 3.74 11.18 -22.82
CA LYS A 215 3.94 12.21 -23.84
C LYS A 215 3.21 13.51 -23.50
N ASP A 216 1.95 13.44 -23.08
CA ASP A 216 1.16 14.62 -22.69
C ASP A 216 1.75 15.29 -21.45
N LYS A 217 2.11 14.50 -20.43
CA LYS A 217 2.80 14.97 -19.22
C LYS A 217 4.11 15.68 -19.59
N THR A 218 4.95 15.04 -20.39
CA THR A 218 6.25 15.59 -20.81
C THR A 218 6.07 16.86 -21.65
N THR A 219 5.12 16.87 -22.59
CA THR A 219 4.83 18.04 -23.43
C THR A 219 4.41 19.24 -22.58
N THR A 220 3.56 19.03 -21.61
CA THR A 220 3.13 20.08 -20.67
C THR A 220 4.29 20.60 -19.82
N GLN A 221 5.15 19.70 -19.29
CA GLN A 221 6.35 20.06 -18.53
C GLN A 221 7.33 20.89 -19.39
N MET A 222 7.58 20.48 -20.64
CA MET A 222 8.52 21.17 -21.52
C MET A 222 8.00 22.54 -22.00
N ARG A 223 6.70 22.67 -22.21
CA ARG A 223 6.09 23.99 -22.48
C ARG A 223 6.21 24.92 -21.28
N GLY A 224 6.00 24.40 -20.08
CA GLY A 224 6.21 25.14 -18.83
C GLY A 224 7.68 25.54 -18.64
N LYS A 225 8.62 24.65 -18.96
CA LYS A 225 10.06 24.92 -18.93
C LYS A 225 10.41 26.09 -19.86
N LYS A 226 9.95 26.10 -21.11
CA LYS A 226 10.21 27.18 -22.03
C LYS A 226 9.77 28.55 -21.48
N LYS A 227 8.56 28.64 -20.93
CA LYS A 227 8.05 29.87 -20.29
C LYS A 227 8.93 30.35 -19.11
N ARG A 228 9.43 29.38 -18.30
CA ARG A 228 10.32 29.72 -17.17
C ARG A 228 11.69 30.19 -17.65
N LEU A 229 12.23 29.54 -18.68
CA LEU A 229 13.50 29.95 -19.30
C LEU A 229 13.42 31.34 -19.93
N ASP A 230 12.32 31.64 -20.64
CA ASP A 230 12.09 32.98 -21.20
C ASP A 230 12.09 34.04 -20.09
N LYS A 231 11.36 33.78 -18.98
CA LYS A 231 11.33 34.66 -17.80
C LYS A 231 12.70 34.79 -17.11
N ALA A 232 13.42 33.65 -16.96
CA ALA A 232 14.77 33.67 -16.39
C ALA A 232 15.73 34.50 -17.23
N ASN A 233 15.65 34.43 -18.58
CA ASN A 233 16.46 35.24 -19.49
C ASN A 233 16.11 36.70 -19.39
N GLU A 234 14.85 37.10 -19.28
CA GLU A 234 14.45 38.49 -19.04
C GLU A 234 15.17 39.09 -17.80
N ILE A 235 15.32 38.30 -16.72
CA ILE A 235 16.01 38.75 -15.51
C ILE A 235 17.54 38.77 -15.68
N LEU A 236 18.11 37.75 -16.32
CA LEU A 236 19.56 37.54 -16.36
C LEU A 236 20.25 38.22 -17.55
N ASP A 237 19.56 38.50 -18.68
CA ASP A 237 20.14 39.10 -19.87
C ASP A 237 20.74 40.47 -19.64
N PRO A 238 20.19 41.41 -18.86
CA PRO A 238 20.81 42.68 -18.53
C PRO A 238 22.18 42.51 -17.87
N TRP A 239 22.31 41.53 -16.96
CA TRP A 239 23.54 41.22 -16.22
C TRP A 239 24.57 40.54 -17.13
N LYS A 240 24.13 39.59 -17.97
CA LYS A 240 25.00 38.96 -18.98
C LYS A 240 25.59 40.00 -19.93
N LYS A 241 24.76 40.92 -20.46
CA LYS A 241 25.20 42.01 -21.35
C LYS A 241 26.19 42.97 -20.66
N ALA A 242 25.97 43.21 -19.37
CA ALA A 242 26.87 44.08 -18.60
C ALA A 242 28.16 43.32 -18.13
N LYS A 243 28.26 42.02 -18.35
CA LYS A 243 29.35 41.16 -17.83
C LYS A 243 29.49 41.30 -16.30
N LYS A 244 28.37 41.41 -15.59
CA LYS A 244 28.27 41.53 -14.14
C LYS A 244 27.33 40.47 -13.61
N HIS A 245 27.40 40.23 -12.31
CA HIS A 245 26.47 39.32 -11.58
C HIS A 245 25.55 40.13 -10.71
N PRO A 246 24.31 39.67 -10.47
CA PRO A 246 23.42 40.30 -9.52
C PRO A 246 24.04 40.35 -8.11
N PRO A 247 24.02 41.50 -7.41
CA PRO A 247 24.58 41.63 -6.06
C PRO A 247 24.05 40.61 -5.06
N THR A 248 22.78 40.22 -5.18
CA THR A 248 22.16 39.19 -4.36
C THR A 248 22.86 37.85 -4.52
N LEU A 249 23.19 37.44 -5.75
CA LEU A 249 23.84 36.16 -6.01
C LEU A 249 25.33 36.21 -5.64
N GLU A 250 26.00 37.35 -5.82
CA GLU A 250 27.39 37.55 -5.33
C GLU A 250 27.46 37.44 -3.79
N ARG A 251 26.46 37.98 -3.09
CA ARG A 251 26.32 37.86 -1.63
C ARG A 251 26.19 36.40 -1.21
N ILE A 252 25.33 35.61 -1.87
CA ILE A 252 25.16 34.19 -1.57
C ILE A 252 26.44 33.39 -1.88
N MET A 253 27.13 33.66 -3.00
CA MET A 253 28.41 33.03 -3.33
C MET A 253 29.49 33.33 -2.29
N ASN A 254 29.45 34.51 -1.71
CA ASN A 254 30.34 34.91 -0.61
C ASN A 254 29.90 34.36 0.77
N GLY A 255 28.75 33.72 0.85
CA GLY A 255 28.21 33.18 2.10
C GLY A 255 27.65 34.24 3.06
N ASP A 256 27.26 35.40 2.52
CA ASP A 256 26.76 36.53 3.31
C ASP A 256 25.23 36.65 3.20
N GLY A 257 24.56 36.96 4.31
CA GLY A 257 23.11 37.19 4.34
C GLY A 257 22.24 35.96 4.18
N LEU A 258 22.80 34.77 4.35
CA LEU A 258 22.05 33.51 4.34
C LEU A 258 21.12 33.39 5.54
N ALA A 259 19.96 32.80 5.33
CA ALA A 259 19.00 32.50 6.40
C ALA A 259 19.60 31.50 7.41
N PRO A 260 19.34 31.65 8.72
CA PRO A 260 19.70 30.64 9.71
C PRO A 260 19.07 29.28 9.32
N GLY A 261 19.92 28.25 9.18
CA GLY A 261 19.47 26.91 8.78
C GLY A 261 19.32 26.68 7.27
N ALA A 262 19.74 27.59 6.41
CA ALA A 262 19.82 27.35 4.96
C ALA A 262 20.76 26.16 4.67
N GLY A 263 20.22 25.04 4.21
CA GLY A 263 20.99 23.82 3.96
C GLY A 263 21.94 23.98 2.76
N PHE A 264 23.19 23.52 2.91
CA PHE A 264 24.25 23.67 1.91
C PHE A 264 23.86 23.06 0.56
N GLN A 265 23.14 21.95 0.53
CA GLN A 265 22.68 21.33 -0.72
C GLN A 265 21.76 22.27 -1.55
N ASN A 266 20.85 22.97 -0.90
CA ASN A 266 19.98 23.93 -1.56
C ASN A 266 20.75 25.14 -2.09
N ILE A 267 21.73 25.63 -1.30
CA ILE A 267 22.63 26.70 -1.72
C ILE A 267 23.40 26.28 -2.97
N ALA A 268 24.06 25.12 -2.92
CA ALA A 268 24.83 24.56 -4.04
C ALA A 268 23.98 24.38 -5.29
N MET A 269 22.76 23.89 -5.14
CA MET A 269 21.82 23.68 -6.24
C MET A 269 21.42 25.02 -6.91
N GLN A 270 21.03 26.03 -6.15
CA GLN A 270 20.60 27.32 -6.71
C GLN A 270 21.77 28.07 -7.36
N LEU A 271 22.93 28.03 -6.76
CA LEU A 271 24.14 28.63 -7.35
C LEU A 271 24.58 27.91 -8.64
N ALA A 272 24.49 26.57 -8.68
CA ALA A 272 24.81 25.81 -9.89
C ALA A 272 23.81 26.08 -11.03
N ILE A 273 22.50 26.17 -10.72
CA ILE A 273 21.46 26.57 -11.69
C ILE A 273 21.79 27.95 -12.27
N TYR A 274 22.12 28.90 -11.41
CA TYR A 274 22.50 30.24 -11.86
C TYR A 274 23.76 30.21 -12.74
N ALA A 275 24.85 29.58 -12.30
CA ALA A 275 26.13 29.52 -12.99
C ALA A 275 25.95 28.93 -14.40
N THR A 276 25.25 27.82 -14.55
CA THR A 276 24.99 27.19 -15.85
C THR A 276 24.05 28.06 -16.72
N SER A 277 23.09 28.75 -16.11
CA SER A 277 22.17 29.67 -16.83
C SER A 277 22.88 30.88 -17.43
N VAL A 278 23.97 31.35 -16.81
CA VAL A 278 24.77 32.49 -17.35
C VAL A 278 26.00 32.04 -18.12
N GLY A 279 26.26 30.74 -18.27
CA GLY A 279 27.41 30.20 -19.02
C GLY A 279 28.74 30.37 -18.28
N MET A 280 28.73 30.47 -16.94
CA MET A 280 29.93 30.51 -16.09
C MET A 280 30.67 29.17 -16.14
N SER A 281 31.97 29.14 -16.30
CA SER A 281 32.73 27.89 -16.30
C SER A 281 32.85 27.30 -14.90
N LEU A 282 33.02 25.96 -14.78
CA LEU A 282 33.21 25.30 -13.50
C LEU A 282 34.37 25.88 -12.66
N PRO A 283 35.56 26.12 -13.19
CA PRO A 283 36.64 26.75 -12.43
C PRO A 283 36.28 28.13 -11.89
N GLU A 284 35.65 29.00 -12.71
CA GLU A 284 35.15 30.31 -12.30
C GLU A 284 34.09 30.22 -11.25
N PHE A 285 33.13 29.28 -11.39
CA PHE A 285 32.07 29.03 -10.43
C PHE A 285 32.62 28.65 -9.05
N LEU A 286 33.57 27.70 -9.01
CA LEU A 286 34.19 27.25 -7.76
C LEU A 286 35.04 28.32 -7.09
N ASP A 287 35.70 29.21 -7.87
CA ASP A 287 36.47 30.33 -7.34
C ASP A 287 35.53 31.37 -6.70
N ARG A 288 34.44 31.74 -7.37
CA ARG A 288 33.43 32.68 -6.85
C ARG A 288 32.70 32.16 -5.62
N CYS A 289 32.47 30.86 -5.52
CA CYS A 289 31.78 30.22 -4.40
C CYS A 289 32.73 29.84 -3.23
N LYS A 290 33.98 30.26 -3.25
CA LYS A 290 34.94 30.00 -2.18
C LYS A 290 34.43 30.53 -0.84
N GLY A 291 33.86 31.75 -0.82
CA GLY A 291 33.35 32.37 0.39
C GLY A 291 32.23 31.56 1.06
N VAL A 292 31.23 31.08 0.32
CA VAL A 292 30.17 30.26 0.89
C VAL A 292 30.67 28.90 1.39
N CYS A 293 31.69 28.31 0.73
CA CYS A 293 32.31 27.09 1.20
C CYS A 293 33.03 27.27 2.54
N GLU A 294 33.65 28.41 2.75
CA GLU A 294 34.40 28.71 3.96
C GLU A 294 33.48 29.13 5.13
N LYS A 295 32.51 29.99 4.87
CA LYS A 295 31.67 30.59 5.91
C LYS A 295 30.49 29.73 6.35
N HIS A 296 30.00 28.83 5.47
CA HIS A 296 28.83 28.01 5.81
C HIS A 296 29.16 26.98 6.90
N VAL A 297 28.38 26.98 7.98
CA VAL A 297 28.45 25.99 9.05
C VAL A 297 27.36 24.95 8.88
N SER A 298 27.72 23.66 8.90
CA SER A 298 26.78 22.55 8.81
C SER A 298 27.16 21.44 9.77
N ASP A 299 26.19 20.96 10.55
CA ASP A 299 26.29 19.82 11.45
C ASP A 299 26.22 18.49 10.70
N SER A 300 25.84 18.53 9.43
CA SER A 300 25.76 17.32 8.58
C SER A 300 27.14 16.78 8.25
N ARG A 301 27.38 15.49 8.53
CA ARG A 301 28.62 14.79 8.15
C ARG A 301 28.95 14.90 6.66
N ARG A 302 27.96 15.17 5.82
CA ARG A 302 28.10 15.31 4.36
C ARG A 302 28.72 16.65 3.95
N TYR A 303 28.53 17.73 4.75
CA TYR A 303 28.93 19.10 4.40
C TYR A 303 29.80 19.77 5.48
N ASN A 304 30.37 19.01 6.42
CA ASN A 304 31.12 19.53 7.58
C ASN A 304 32.54 20.03 7.27
N THR A 305 33.05 19.84 6.06
CA THR A 305 34.34 20.35 5.63
C THR A 305 34.22 21.21 4.38
N VAL A 306 35.17 22.16 4.21
CA VAL A 306 35.23 23.02 3.00
C VAL A 306 35.36 22.17 1.73
N GLN A 307 36.18 21.11 1.78
CA GLN A 307 36.38 20.24 0.61
C GLN A 307 35.07 19.54 0.21
N LYS A 308 34.35 18.96 1.17
CA LYS A 308 33.07 18.30 0.88
C LYS A 308 32.04 19.28 0.31
N ARG A 309 32.04 20.53 0.77
CA ARG A 309 31.15 21.57 0.21
C ARG A 309 31.55 21.94 -1.22
N ARG A 310 32.86 21.99 -1.49
CA ARG A 310 33.38 22.21 -2.85
C ARG A 310 33.05 21.06 -3.80
N ASP A 311 33.18 19.82 -3.32
CA ASP A 311 32.82 18.61 -4.09
C ASP A 311 31.32 18.61 -4.43
N GLU A 312 30.46 19.06 -3.51
CA GLU A 312 29.03 19.18 -3.73
C GLU A 312 28.69 20.27 -4.77
N LEU A 313 29.38 21.41 -4.75
CA LEU A 313 29.23 22.44 -5.79
C LEU A 313 29.64 21.90 -7.17
N THR A 314 30.74 21.16 -7.25
CA THR A 314 31.21 20.53 -8.50
C THR A 314 30.15 19.55 -9.00
N ARG A 315 29.67 18.65 -8.13
CA ARG A 315 28.65 17.66 -8.45
C ARG A 315 27.34 18.30 -8.93
N MET A 316 26.90 19.38 -8.28
CA MET A 316 25.67 20.09 -8.68
C MET A 316 25.87 20.84 -10.01
N TYR A 317 27.02 21.47 -10.23
CA TYR A 317 27.30 22.14 -11.49
C TYR A 317 27.31 21.14 -12.66
N GLU A 318 28.02 20.02 -12.56
CA GLU A 318 28.09 18.97 -13.57
C GLU A 318 26.68 18.38 -13.85
N TYR A 319 25.88 18.18 -12.79
CA TYR A 319 24.50 17.73 -12.94
C TYR A 319 23.64 18.76 -13.72
N MET A 320 23.77 20.06 -13.41
CA MET A 320 23.02 21.12 -14.11
C MET A 320 23.50 21.34 -15.55
N GLU A 321 24.76 21.16 -15.81
CA GLU A 321 25.35 21.28 -17.16
C GLU A 321 24.91 20.14 -18.07
N ASN A 322 24.88 18.93 -17.54
CA ASN A 322 24.62 17.73 -18.36
C ASN A 322 23.12 17.46 -18.58
N ASP A 323 22.25 17.67 -17.61
CA ASP A 323 20.83 17.30 -17.73
C ASP A 323 19.90 17.99 -16.72
N SER A 324 19.88 19.32 -16.75
CA SER A 324 19.04 20.04 -15.81
C SER A 324 17.62 20.22 -16.29
N LEU A 325 16.67 19.73 -15.52
CA LEU A 325 15.25 20.06 -15.60
C LEU A 325 14.91 21.37 -14.85
N TYR A 326 15.92 21.99 -14.26
CA TYR A 326 15.78 23.18 -13.42
C TYR A 326 16.21 24.43 -14.19
N ASP A 327 15.39 25.46 -14.11
CA ASP A 327 15.66 26.79 -14.66
C ASP A 327 15.86 27.78 -13.50
N PHE A 328 16.61 28.88 -13.74
CA PHE A 328 16.79 29.91 -12.74
C PHE A 328 15.45 30.51 -12.32
N ASP A 329 15.18 30.57 -11.02
CA ASP A 329 14.00 31.19 -10.43
C ASP A 329 14.40 31.99 -9.18
N VAL A 330 13.87 33.20 -9.06
CA VAL A 330 14.16 34.12 -7.95
C VAL A 330 13.58 33.62 -6.62
N GLY A 331 12.43 32.93 -6.66
CA GLY A 331 11.75 32.48 -5.45
C GLY A 331 12.59 31.52 -4.59
N PRO A 332 13.19 30.46 -5.14
CA PRO A 332 14.13 29.61 -4.41
C PRO A 332 15.37 30.36 -3.91
N VAL A 333 15.92 31.29 -4.68
CA VAL A 333 17.07 32.12 -4.29
C VAL A 333 16.73 33.03 -3.10
N ALA A 334 15.58 33.69 -3.14
CA ALA A 334 15.10 34.56 -2.06
C ALA A 334 14.94 33.79 -0.72
N ARG A 335 14.55 32.52 -0.78
CA ARG A 335 14.40 31.66 0.43
C ARG A 335 15.73 31.27 1.08
N LEU A 336 16.86 31.45 0.41
CA LEU A 336 18.19 31.22 0.98
C LEU A 336 18.66 32.36 1.86
N LEU A 337 18.01 33.54 1.76
CA LEU A 337 18.42 34.76 2.43
C LEU A 337 17.67 34.98 3.72
N ALA A 338 18.28 35.69 4.65
CA ALA A 338 17.64 36.10 5.91
C ALA A 338 16.41 36.97 5.64
N PRO A 339 15.36 36.86 6.46
CA PRO A 339 14.17 37.73 6.35
C PRO A 339 14.51 39.23 6.28
N GLY A 340 13.89 39.98 5.35
CA GLY A 340 14.18 41.38 5.12
C GLY A 340 15.36 41.67 4.22
N THR A 341 16.05 40.69 3.67
CA THR A 341 17.11 40.90 2.67
C THR A 341 16.51 41.25 1.30
N SER A 342 16.89 42.42 0.76
CA SER A 342 16.43 42.87 -0.55
C SER A 342 16.94 41.95 -1.70
N VAL A 343 16.04 41.62 -2.63
CA VAL A 343 16.30 40.93 -3.88
C VAL A 343 15.86 41.78 -5.09
N ALA A 344 15.82 43.10 -4.93
CA ALA A 344 15.36 44.04 -5.95
C ALA A 344 16.21 43.96 -7.25
N ASP A 345 17.49 43.63 -7.13
CA ASP A 345 18.40 43.43 -8.27
C ASP A 345 18.04 42.22 -9.14
N LEU A 346 17.18 41.33 -8.64
CA LEU A 346 16.61 40.19 -9.38
C LEU A 346 15.19 40.49 -9.89
N GLY A 347 14.78 41.78 -9.95
CA GLY A 347 13.50 42.20 -10.52
C GLY A 347 12.29 42.01 -9.58
N VAL A 348 12.52 41.81 -8.28
CA VAL A 348 11.47 41.76 -7.27
C VAL A 348 11.51 43.09 -6.46
N MET A 349 10.40 43.85 -6.46
CA MET A 349 10.33 45.07 -5.67
C MET A 349 10.30 44.73 -4.18
N ASP A 350 11.12 45.47 -3.39
CA ASP A 350 11.13 45.38 -1.91
C ASP A 350 9.79 45.85 -1.35
N THR A 351 9.22 45.10 -0.45
CA THR A 351 7.95 45.36 0.23
C THR A 351 8.14 46.05 1.57
N GLU A 352 9.12 46.93 1.71
CA GLU A 352 9.21 47.82 2.89
C GLU A 352 9.06 49.27 2.42
N ASP A 353 7.91 49.79 2.51
CA ASP A 353 7.49 51.14 2.89
C ASP A 353 6.08 51.45 2.37
N ARG A 354 5.11 51.47 3.27
CA ARG A 354 4.01 52.46 3.27
C ARG A 354 3.14 52.33 4.50
N GLY A 355 3.22 53.42 5.25
CA GLY A 355 2.40 53.63 6.42
C GLY A 355 0.91 53.79 6.13
N ASP A 356 0.22 53.75 7.23
CA ASP A 356 -1.20 53.91 7.46
C ASP A 356 -1.93 54.91 6.57
N GLN A 357 -3.06 54.50 6.00
CA GLN A 357 -4.26 55.32 5.86
C GLN A 357 -5.54 54.47 5.75
N ALA A 358 -6.50 54.70 6.60
CA ALA A 358 -7.89 54.27 6.56
C ALA A 358 -8.76 55.35 5.85
N PRO A 359 -10.09 55.21 5.69
CA PRO A 359 -11.01 54.09 5.73
C PRO A 359 -11.91 53.93 4.47
N ALA A 360 -12.75 52.89 4.52
CA ALA A 360 -13.67 52.35 3.55
C ALA A 360 -14.57 53.30 2.74
N ALA A 361 -14.75 52.98 1.47
CA ALA A 361 -15.89 53.37 0.67
C ALA A 361 -16.44 52.16 -0.10
N THR A 362 -17.74 51.97 -0.03
CA THR A 362 -18.50 51.03 -0.90
C THR A 362 -18.28 51.41 -2.36
N LYS A 363 -18.04 50.43 -3.23
CA LYS A 363 -17.92 50.64 -4.67
C LYS A 363 -18.82 49.69 -5.44
N LYS A 364 -19.51 50.21 -6.45
CA LYS A 364 -20.33 49.39 -7.34
C LYS A 364 -19.47 48.60 -8.33
N VAL A 365 -19.79 47.33 -8.53
CA VAL A 365 -19.14 46.44 -9.48
C VAL A 365 -20.17 45.99 -10.52
N VAL A 366 -19.77 46.02 -11.77
CA VAL A 366 -20.57 45.54 -12.91
C VAL A 366 -20.16 44.12 -13.23
N GLU A 367 -21.11 43.17 -13.18
CA GLU A 367 -20.89 41.78 -13.63
C GLU A 367 -20.93 41.68 -15.16
N ASP A 368 -20.40 40.63 -15.75
CA ASP A 368 -20.36 40.37 -17.19
C ASP A 368 -21.74 40.37 -17.89
N ASP A 369 -22.82 40.25 -17.11
CA ASP A 369 -24.22 40.34 -17.58
C ASP A 369 -24.82 41.72 -17.46
N GLY A 370 -24.04 42.73 -17.03
CA GLY A 370 -24.45 44.13 -16.87
C GLY A 370 -25.16 44.47 -15.55
N THR A 371 -25.19 43.59 -14.57
CA THR A 371 -25.81 43.80 -13.26
C THR A 371 -24.85 44.55 -12.31
N GLU A 372 -25.28 45.69 -11.78
CA GLU A 372 -24.53 46.46 -10.75
C GLU A 372 -24.78 45.85 -9.35
N VAL A 373 -23.71 45.43 -8.65
CA VAL A 373 -23.78 44.92 -7.29
C VAL A 373 -22.95 45.79 -6.34
N GLU A 374 -23.53 46.19 -5.22
CA GLU A 374 -22.81 46.92 -4.14
C GLU A 374 -22.08 45.88 -3.26
N ILE A 375 -20.74 46.04 -3.12
CA ILE A 375 -19.89 45.18 -2.36
C ILE A 375 -19.41 45.87 -1.10
N GLU A 376 -19.73 45.33 0.09
CA GLU A 376 -19.14 45.74 1.34
C GLU A 376 -17.71 45.16 1.51
N GLN A 377 -16.75 46.00 1.85
CA GLN A 377 -15.32 45.60 2.01
C GLN A 377 -15.02 45.04 3.41
N GLU A 378 -15.89 44.29 4.01
CA GLU A 378 -15.69 43.81 5.40
C GLU A 378 -14.56 42.80 5.63
N ASP A 379 -13.96 42.18 4.58
CA ASP A 379 -12.96 41.15 4.73
C ASP A 379 -11.59 41.48 4.09
N ALA A 380 -11.21 42.75 3.93
CA ALA A 380 -9.86 43.10 3.49
C ALA A 380 -8.88 42.94 4.65
N HIS A 381 -8.15 41.79 4.68
CA HIS A 381 -7.13 41.57 5.71
C HIS A 381 -5.90 42.42 5.45
N LYS A 382 -5.45 43.15 6.48
CA LYS A 382 -4.16 43.85 6.51
C LYS A 382 -3.05 42.83 6.42
N GLY A 383 -2.27 42.85 5.34
CA GLY A 383 -1.13 41.95 5.13
C GLY A 383 -1.24 40.92 3.98
N VAL A 384 -2.43 40.70 3.44
CA VAL A 384 -2.63 39.85 2.25
C VAL A 384 -2.30 40.62 0.97
N ARG A 385 -1.71 39.96 -0.03
CA ARG A 385 -1.28 40.54 -1.31
C ARG A 385 -2.34 41.50 -1.87
N LYS A 386 -1.94 42.72 -2.18
CA LYS A 386 -2.83 43.78 -2.63
C LYS A 386 -3.78 43.32 -3.74
N GLY A 387 -5.08 43.41 -3.46
CA GLY A 387 -6.12 43.22 -4.44
C GLY A 387 -6.98 41.99 -4.31
N PHE A 388 -6.56 40.91 -3.65
CA PHE A 388 -7.44 39.74 -3.46
C PHE A 388 -8.22 39.85 -2.14
N PHE A 389 -9.52 39.63 -2.23
CA PHE A 389 -10.38 39.57 -1.04
C PHE A 389 -11.54 38.57 -1.24
N MET A 390 -12.14 38.15 -0.15
CA MET A 390 -13.28 37.24 -0.12
C MET A 390 -14.40 37.84 0.73
N ASN A 391 -15.60 37.96 0.18
CA ASN A 391 -16.78 38.45 0.87
C ASN A 391 -17.94 37.42 0.79
N ALA A 392 -19.13 37.82 1.20
CA ALA A 392 -20.32 36.96 1.20
C ALA A 392 -20.74 36.47 -0.19
N GLN A 393 -20.35 37.17 -1.24
CA GLN A 393 -20.76 36.89 -2.62
C GLN A 393 -19.74 36.05 -3.41
N GLY A 394 -18.46 36.04 -2.95
CA GLY A 394 -17.41 35.26 -3.64
C GLY A 394 -15.98 35.77 -3.38
N MET A 395 -15.08 35.38 -4.27
CA MET A 395 -13.66 35.76 -4.27
C MET A 395 -13.39 36.75 -5.39
N TRP A 396 -12.70 37.83 -5.09
CA TRP A 396 -12.54 38.98 -5.94
C TRP A 396 -11.08 39.48 -6.02
N LYS A 397 -10.72 40.09 -7.14
CA LYS A 397 -9.43 40.73 -7.35
C LYS A 397 -9.63 42.18 -7.72
N LYS A 398 -8.87 43.08 -7.11
CA LYS A 398 -8.86 44.50 -7.39
C LYS A 398 -7.68 44.83 -8.30
N ASN A 399 -7.96 45.33 -9.51
CA ASN A 399 -6.98 45.82 -10.49
C ASN A 399 -7.19 47.34 -10.67
N GLY A 400 -6.40 48.14 -9.94
CA GLY A 400 -6.61 49.60 -9.93
C GLY A 400 -7.98 49.93 -9.35
N ASP A 401 -8.83 50.61 -10.15
CA ASP A 401 -10.20 50.93 -9.81
C ASP A 401 -11.23 49.85 -10.13
N ASN A 402 -10.86 48.83 -10.90
CA ASN A 402 -11.76 47.75 -11.32
C ASN A 402 -11.66 46.57 -10.37
N THR A 403 -12.78 45.88 -10.16
CA THR A 403 -12.85 44.64 -9.37
C THR A 403 -13.33 43.49 -10.29
N GLU A 404 -12.56 42.43 -10.34
CA GLU A 404 -12.86 41.24 -11.17
C GLU A 404 -13.29 40.09 -10.28
N SER A 405 -14.32 39.35 -10.68
CA SER A 405 -14.73 38.13 -10.00
C SER A 405 -13.76 36.99 -10.32
N ILE A 406 -13.23 36.33 -9.29
CA ILE A 406 -12.35 35.17 -9.42
C ILE A 406 -13.11 33.86 -9.22
N CYS A 407 -14.06 33.85 -8.29
CA CYS A 407 -14.88 32.69 -8.01
C CYS A 407 -16.17 33.12 -7.32
N ARG A 408 -17.31 32.60 -7.76
CA ARG A 408 -18.63 32.90 -7.15
C ARG A 408 -18.87 32.15 -5.81
N ALA A 409 -17.87 31.54 -5.26
CA ALA A 409 -17.94 30.86 -3.98
C ALA A 409 -17.13 31.59 -2.92
N THR A 410 -17.60 31.51 -1.67
CA THR A 410 -16.84 31.90 -0.49
C THR A 410 -16.67 30.74 0.47
N LEU A 411 -15.62 30.78 1.30
CA LEU A 411 -15.29 29.75 2.27
C LEU A 411 -15.54 30.31 3.68
N ARG A 412 -16.49 29.70 4.39
CA ARG A 412 -16.88 30.11 5.75
C ARG A 412 -16.58 29.02 6.77
N ASN A 413 -16.58 29.35 8.03
CA ASN A 413 -16.37 28.45 9.16
C ASN A 413 -15.12 27.56 8.93
N VAL A 414 -14.00 28.23 8.58
CA VAL A 414 -12.74 27.56 8.25
C VAL A 414 -12.07 27.08 9.52
N GLU A 415 -11.73 25.81 9.59
CA GLU A 415 -11.04 25.16 10.69
C GLU A 415 -9.81 24.41 10.17
N SER A 416 -8.73 24.32 10.94
CA SER A 416 -7.58 23.47 10.61
C SER A 416 -7.89 22.02 10.95
N PHE A 417 -7.60 21.06 10.05
CA PHE A 417 -7.73 19.65 10.40
C PHE A 417 -6.40 18.92 10.48
N TYR A 418 -6.31 18.00 11.43
CA TYR A 418 -5.13 17.24 11.78
C TYR A 418 -5.42 15.74 11.71
N ALA A 419 -4.50 14.95 11.17
CA ALA A 419 -4.55 13.50 11.29
C ALA A 419 -4.24 13.11 12.74
N VAL A 420 -5.22 12.56 13.46
CA VAL A 420 -5.11 12.29 14.90
C VAL A 420 -4.02 11.29 15.26
N GLU A 421 -3.72 10.33 14.37
CA GLU A 421 -2.70 9.30 14.63
C GLU A 421 -1.28 9.85 14.81
N LYS A 422 -0.95 10.98 14.15
CA LYS A 422 0.37 11.60 14.18
C LYS A 422 0.33 13.07 14.60
N MET A 423 -0.84 13.61 14.90
CA MET A 423 -1.06 15.04 15.15
C MET A 423 -0.51 15.94 14.05
N GLU A 424 -0.58 15.46 12.80
CA GLU A 424 -0.02 16.13 11.63
C GLU A 424 -1.09 16.98 10.95
N PHE A 425 -0.76 18.26 10.70
CA PHE A 425 -1.63 19.16 9.92
C PHE A 425 -1.82 18.62 8.50
N LYS A 426 -3.07 18.52 8.06
CA LYS A 426 -3.42 17.96 6.73
C LYS A 426 -4.14 18.97 5.84
N GLY A 427 -4.76 20.01 6.37
CA GLY A 427 -5.49 20.98 5.57
C GLY A 427 -6.60 21.71 6.34
N TYR A 428 -7.64 22.09 5.62
CA TYR A 428 -8.72 22.90 6.15
C TYR A 428 -10.09 22.25 5.94
N GLU A 429 -10.93 22.32 6.96
CA GLU A 429 -12.37 22.07 6.86
C GLU A 429 -13.09 23.40 6.76
N PHE A 430 -14.06 23.52 5.84
CA PHE A 430 -14.80 24.76 5.62
C PHE A 430 -16.17 24.52 4.98
N ASP A 431 -17.08 25.46 5.13
CA ASP A 431 -18.32 25.49 4.38
C ASP A 431 -18.08 26.18 3.04
N LEU A 432 -18.41 25.48 1.96
CA LEU A 432 -18.48 26.06 0.62
C LEU A 432 -19.85 26.75 0.45
N VAL A 433 -19.83 28.05 0.20
CA VAL A 433 -21.04 28.88 0.13
C VAL A 433 -21.09 29.54 -1.24
N VAL A 434 -22.21 29.41 -1.95
CA VAL A 434 -22.45 30.03 -3.27
C VAL A 434 -23.73 30.85 -3.20
N GLY A 435 -23.66 32.11 -3.62
CA GLY A 435 -24.82 33.00 -3.57
C GLY A 435 -25.44 33.14 -2.15
N GLY A 436 -24.62 33.09 -1.10
CA GLY A 436 -25.05 33.12 0.29
C GLY A 436 -25.62 31.82 0.86
N LYS A 437 -25.80 30.78 0.04
CA LYS A 437 -26.30 29.48 0.48
C LYS A 437 -25.15 28.50 0.65
N LYS A 438 -25.13 27.78 1.78
CA LYS A 438 -24.18 26.67 2.01
C LYS A 438 -24.52 25.53 1.05
N VAL A 439 -23.54 25.15 0.21
CA VAL A 439 -23.63 24.03 -0.72
C VAL A 439 -23.21 22.74 -0.03
N SER A 440 -22.07 22.78 0.67
CA SER A 440 -21.48 21.59 1.32
C SER A 440 -20.46 21.99 2.37
N ARG A 441 -20.16 21.06 3.28
CA ARG A 441 -19.00 21.12 4.18
C ARG A 441 -17.85 20.32 3.55
N GLN A 442 -16.67 20.90 3.41
CA GLN A 442 -15.55 20.32 2.69
C GLN A 442 -14.33 20.11 3.60
N LEU A 443 -13.65 18.97 3.41
CA LEU A 443 -12.33 18.68 3.98
C LEU A 443 -11.31 18.72 2.85
N ALA A 444 -10.61 19.83 2.70
CA ALA A 444 -9.61 20.02 1.65
C ALA A 444 -8.19 19.89 2.19
N THR A 445 -7.39 18.97 1.62
CA THR A 445 -5.98 18.83 2.00
C THR A 445 -5.17 20.06 1.60
N SER A 446 -4.12 20.37 2.37
CA SER A 446 -3.29 21.56 2.14
C SER A 446 -2.65 21.58 0.74
N ASP A 447 -2.47 20.43 0.12
CA ASP A 447 -1.91 20.33 -1.24
C ASP A 447 -2.80 20.95 -2.32
N ILE A 448 -4.12 21.07 -2.10
CA ILE A 448 -5.05 21.75 -3.02
C ILE A 448 -4.68 23.23 -3.16
N PHE A 449 -4.21 23.85 -2.09
CA PHE A 449 -3.84 25.25 -2.05
C PHE A 449 -2.39 25.52 -2.47
N THR A 450 -1.64 24.51 -2.95
CA THR A 450 -0.25 24.67 -3.36
C THR A 450 -0.07 25.13 -4.80
N SER A 451 -1.13 25.09 -5.62
CA SER A 451 -1.09 25.61 -6.99
C SER A 451 -2.48 25.97 -7.51
N ALA A 452 -2.55 26.99 -8.35
CA ALA A 452 -3.78 27.42 -9.00
C ALA A 452 -4.45 26.28 -9.82
N ALA A 453 -3.66 25.40 -10.43
CA ALA A 453 -4.17 24.28 -11.19
C ALA A 453 -4.96 23.27 -10.30
N LYS A 454 -4.43 22.93 -9.13
CA LYS A 454 -5.10 22.04 -8.18
C LYS A 454 -6.36 22.68 -7.59
N LEU A 455 -6.27 23.98 -7.28
CA LEU A 455 -7.41 24.72 -6.76
C LEU A 455 -8.54 24.85 -7.80
N ARG A 456 -8.20 25.06 -9.09
CA ARG A 456 -9.19 25.03 -10.19
C ARG A 456 -9.85 23.64 -10.28
N THR A 457 -9.08 22.56 -10.21
CA THR A 457 -9.64 21.20 -10.23
C THR A 457 -10.61 20.98 -9.07
N PHE A 458 -10.28 21.47 -7.88
CA PHE A 458 -11.16 21.41 -6.73
C PHE A 458 -12.48 22.18 -6.99
N PHE A 459 -12.43 23.41 -7.47
CA PHE A 459 -13.65 24.17 -7.73
C PHE A 459 -14.47 23.60 -8.88
N VAL A 460 -13.84 23.07 -9.94
CA VAL A 460 -14.51 22.42 -11.06
C VAL A 460 -15.27 21.16 -10.59
N SER A 461 -14.74 20.39 -9.64
CA SER A 461 -15.45 19.24 -9.08
C SER A 461 -16.73 19.62 -8.33
N HIS A 462 -16.90 20.90 -7.99
CA HIS A 462 -18.09 21.49 -7.38
C HIS A 462 -18.90 22.33 -8.37
N GLN A 463 -18.64 22.20 -9.69
CA GLN A 463 -19.30 22.97 -10.77
C GLN A 463 -19.06 24.49 -10.65
N LEU A 464 -17.92 24.89 -10.13
CA LEU A 464 -17.52 26.29 -9.95
C LEU A 464 -16.25 26.56 -10.77
N SER A 465 -16.09 27.82 -11.22
CA SER A 465 -14.89 28.28 -11.91
C SER A 465 -14.02 29.10 -10.95
N PHE A 466 -12.73 28.82 -10.93
CA PHE A 466 -11.72 29.65 -10.25
C PHE A 466 -10.77 30.23 -11.31
N GLN A 467 -10.82 31.54 -11.52
CA GLN A 467 -10.03 32.24 -12.55
C GLN A 467 -8.71 32.79 -12.03
N GLY A 468 -8.43 32.65 -10.74
CA GLY A 468 -7.19 33.10 -10.12
C GLY A 468 -5.95 32.35 -10.58
N GLY A 469 -4.79 33.00 -10.47
CA GLY A 469 -3.44 32.45 -10.66
C GLY A 469 -2.81 32.04 -9.32
N GLU A 470 -1.48 31.81 -9.35
CA GLU A 470 -0.71 31.48 -8.14
C GLU A 470 -0.77 32.57 -7.05
N PRO A 471 -0.72 33.89 -7.40
CA PRO A 471 -0.85 34.95 -6.39
C PRO A 471 -2.17 34.91 -5.62
N GLU A 472 -3.29 34.70 -6.31
CA GLU A 472 -4.62 34.63 -5.71
C GLU A 472 -4.79 33.34 -4.90
N THR A 473 -4.17 32.23 -5.34
CA THR A 473 -4.13 30.96 -4.61
C THR A 473 -3.40 31.12 -3.27
N MET A 474 -2.25 31.80 -3.27
CA MET A 474 -1.50 32.07 -2.03
C MET A 474 -2.25 33.02 -1.10
N ALA A 475 -2.90 34.05 -1.65
CA ALA A 475 -3.72 34.96 -0.87
C ALA A 475 -4.91 34.23 -0.20
N LEU A 476 -5.55 33.29 -0.93
CA LEU A 476 -6.59 32.45 -0.36
C LEU A 476 -6.05 31.57 0.76
N LEU A 477 -4.89 30.96 0.60
CA LEU A 477 -4.24 30.14 1.63
C LEU A 477 -3.97 30.95 2.89
N ASP A 478 -3.48 32.19 2.77
CA ASP A 478 -3.23 33.09 3.90
C ASP A 478 -4.54 33.39 4.66
N ILE A 479 -5.63 33.73 3.94
CA ILE A 479 -6.95 33.94 4.52
C ILE A 479 -7.46 32.68 5.24
N MET A 480 -7.31 31.51 4.63
CA MET A 480 -7.71 30.23 5.23
C MET A 480 -6.95 29.96 6.52
N THR A 481 -5.65 30.20 6.52
CA THR A 481 -4.78 30.02 7.69
C THR A 481 -5.19 30.96 8.85
N GLU A 482 -5.44 32.21 8.56
CA GLU A 482 -5.87 33.20 9.56
C GLU A 482 -7.26 32.87 10.14
N LYS A 483 -8.23 32.52 9.27
CA LYS A 483 -9.57 32.14 9.72
C LYS A 483 -9.53 30.87 10.57
N ALA A 484 -8.76 29.85 10.14
CA ALA A 484 -8.60 28.60 10.88
C ALA A 484 -7.95 28.81 12.27
N ALA A 485 -7.00 29.74 12.39
CA ALA A 485 -6.38 30.07 13.68
C ALA A 485 -7.37 30.63 14.70
N LYS A 486 -8.44 31.28 14.22
CA LYS A 486 -9.51 31.85 15.06
C LYS A 486 -10.59 30.83 15.43
N ASN A 487 -10.88 29.86 14.55
CA ASN A 487 -12.05 29.00 14.67
C ASN A 487 -11.77 27.62 15.31
N GLY A 488 -10.50 27.25 15.49
CA GLY A 488 -10.12 26.04 16.19
C GLY A 488 -9.60 24.89 15.31
N LYS A 489 -9.50 23.71 15.92
CA LYS A 489 -8.91 22.51 15.32
C LYS A 489 -9.94 21.40 15.23
N VAL A 490 -9.97 20.73 14.09
CA VAL A 490 -10.73 19.50 13.86
C VAL A 490 -9.74 18.37 13.62
N PHE A 491 -10.04 17.20 14.17
CA PHE A 491 -9.23 16.01 13.96
C PHE A 491 -9.88 15.10 12.95
N VAL A 492 -9.05 14.45 12.12
CA VAL A 492 -9.51 13.46 11.13
C VAL A 492 -8.95 12.07 11.42
N TYR A 493 -9.75 11.06 11.14
CA TYR A 493 -9.37 9.67 11.27
C TYR A 493 -9.80 8.90 10.01
N PRO A 494 -8.95 7.99 9.49
CA PRO A 494 -9.19 7.38 8.18
C PRO A 494 -10.02 6.10 8.23
N ARG A 495 -10.63 5.75 9.38
CA ARG A 495 -11.36 4.50 9.57
C ARG A 495 -12.70 4.75 10.22
N GLU A 496 -13.69 3.98 9.79
CA GLU A 496 -15.02 3.96 10.39
C GLU A 496 -15.12 2.87 11.48
N GLY A 497 -16.09 2.99 12.35
CA GLY A 497 -16.42 2.02 13.38
C GLY A 497 -16.26 2.55 14.80
N PHE A 498 -16.34 1.63 15.77
CA PHE A 498 -16.11 1.91 17.18
C PHE A 498 -14.64 1.60 17.55
N PHE A 499 -13.99 2.51 18.27
CA PHE A 499 -12.59 2.35 18.67
C PHE A 499 -12.22 3.19 19.90
N ILE A 500 -11.03 2.92 20.44
CA ILE A 500 -10.42 3.74 21.48
C ILE A 500 -9.22 4.48 20.88
N LEU A 501 -9.13 5.76 21.18
CA LEU A 501 -7.94 6.56 20.90
C LEU A 501 -7.56 7.39 22.13
N ASP A 502 -6.33 7.87 22.18
CA ASP A 502 -5.90 8.82 23.20
C ASP A 502 -6.38 10.22 22.83
N ASN A 503 -6.89 10.98 23.81
CA ASN A 503 -7.42 12.31 23.58
C ASN A 503 -6.33 13.21 22.97
N PRO A 504 -6.55 13.75 21.75
CA PRO A 504 -5.55 14.53 21.04
C PRO A 504 -5.26 15.89 21.66
N LEU A 505 -6.10 16.37 22.57
CA LEU A 505 -5.91 17.64 23.26
C LEU A 505 -5.04 17.53 24.52
N LEU A 506 -4.80 16.30 25.01
CA LEU A 506 -4.09 16.06 26.25
C LEU A 506 -2.65 15.59 26.02
N THR A 507 -1.73 16.11 26.82
CA THR A 507 -0.31 15.70 26.80
C THR A 507 -0.08 14.29 27.37
N LYS A 508 -0.96 13.86 28.28
CA LYS A 508 -0.94 12.49 28.81
C LYS A 508 -1.95 11.63 28.08
N PRO A 509 -1.56 10.43 27.63
CA PRO A 509 -2.47 9.50 26.97
C PRO A 509 -3.68 9.20 27.86
N THR A 510 -4.84 9.72 27.50
CA THR A 510 -6.11 9.45 28.16
C THR A 510 -7.05 8.82 27.15
N PRO A 511 -7.47 7.57 27.37
CA PRO A 511 -8.29 6.86 26.41
C PRO A 511 -9.70 7.44 26.31
N VAL A 512 -10.15 7.69 25.10
CA VAL A 512 -11.50 8.10 24.75
C VAL A 512 -12.10 7.08 23.80
N LYS A 513 -13.31 6.65 24.07
CA LYS A 513 -14.06 5.74 23.19
C LYS A 513 -14.82 6.56 22.18
N VAL A 514 -14.74 6.12 20.94
CA VAL A 514 -15.27 6.86 19.78
C VAL A 514 -16.03 5.91 18.87
N PHE A 515 -17.17 6.39 18.36
CA PHE A 515 -17.80 5.86 17.15
C PHE A 515 -17.72 6.92 16.05
N LEU A 516 -17.26 6.51 14.88
CA LEU A 516 -17.07 7.38 13.73
C LEU A 516 -17.60 6.74 12.46
N SER A 517 -18.40 7.50 11.73
CA SER A 517 -18.80 7.20 10.35
C SER A 517 -18.69 8.46 9.49
N LYS A 518 -19.08 8.40 8.23
CA LYS A 518 -19.09 9.58 7.34
C LYS A 518 -19.90 10.75 7.89
N ASP A 519 -21.04 10.45 8.51
CA ASP A 519 -22.05 11.41 8.94
C ASP A 519 -22.22 11.49 10.45
N THR A 520 -21.60 10.59 11.22
CA THR A 520 -21.82 10.50 12.67
C THR A 520 -20.49 10.44 13.43
N PHE A 521 -20.38 11.31 14.42
CA PHE A 521 -19.34 11.26 15.45
C PHE A 521 -19.99 11.20 16.81
N LYS A 522 -19.58 10.23 17.63
CA LYS A 522 -19.95 10.10 19.05
C LYS A 522 -18.73 9.70 19.84
N CYS A 523 -18.62 10.21 21.06
CA CYS A 523 -17.54 9.83 21.96
C CYS A 523 -18.01 9.76 23.42
N SER A 524 -17.16 9.19 24.28
CA SER A 524 -17.43 9.09 25.73
C SER A 524 -17.29 10.41 26.50
N LEU A 525 -16.85 11.49 25.85
CA LEU A 525 -16.81 12.84 26.42
C LEU A 525 -18.12 13.58 26.13
N LYS A 526 -18.50 14.50 27.00
CA LYS A 526 -19.67 15.36 26.79
C LYS A 526 -19.29 16.56 25.93
N GLU A 527 -20.15 16.93 25.00
CA GLU A 527 -20.02 18.16 24.25
C GLU A 527 -20.08 19.35 25.21
N GLY A 528 -19.12 20.27 25.11
CA GLY A 528 -18.93 21.39 26.02
C GLY A 528 -17.91 21.17 27.14
N ASP A 529 -17.42 19.97 27.35
CA ASP A 529 -16.30 19.73 28.26
C ASP A 529 -15.01 20.35 27.70
N GLU A 530 -14.14 20.87 28.56
CA GLU A 530 -12.87 21.53 28.20
C GLU A 530 -11.98 20.64 27.31
N ASN A 531 -12.06 19.33 27.51
CA ASN A 531 -11.26 18.32 26.79
C ASN A 531 -12.03 17.67 25.63
N TYR A 532 -13.20 18.19 25.26
CA TYR A 532 -13.97 17.69 24.13
C TYR A 532 -13.30 18.05 22.81
N PHE A 533 -13.29 17.13 21.87
CA PHE A 533 -12.77 17.33 20.51
C PHE A 533 -13.73 16.76 19.48
N GLN A 534 -13.67 17.28 18.27
CA GLN A 534 -14.42 16.74 17.14
C GLN A 534 -13.52 15.92 16.23
N LEU A 535 -14.04 14.77 15.77
CA LEU A 535 -13.37 13.90 14.83
C LEU A 535 -14.22 13.80 13.56
N ARG A 536 -13.55 13.87 12.40
CA ARG A 536 -14.18 13.67 11.09
C ARG A 536 -13.59 12.48 10.39
N TYR A 537 -14.45 11.72 9.72
CA TYR A 537 -13.97 10.65 8.86
C TYR A 537 -13.32 11.23 7.59
N LYS A 538 -12.09 10.83 7.31
CA LYS A 538 -11.40 11.15 6.06
C LYS A 538 -10.51 9.99 5.65
N PRO A 539 -10.88 9.22 4.60
CA PRO A 539 -10.07 8.09 4.15
C PRO A 539 -8.70 8.53 3.62
N THR A 540 -7.71 7.69 3.78
CA THR A 540 -6.41 7.79 3.10
C THR A 540 -6.54 7.26 1.68
N GLN A 541 -5.49 7.40 0.85
CA GLN A 541 -5.46 6.76 -0.48
C GLN A 541 -5.68 5.24 -0.41
N VAL A 542 -5.18 4.60 0.65
CA VAL A 542 -5.34 3.16 0.85
C VAL A 542 -6.76 2.83 1.28
N THR A 543 -7.32 3.55 2.25
CA THR A 543 -8.65 3.25 2.79
C THR A 543 -9.79 3.79 1.93
N SER A 544 -9.55 4.74 1.02
CA SER A 544 -10.57 5.27 0.09
C SER A 544 -11.07 4.25 -0.93
N ALA A 545 -10.33 3.18 -1.16
CA ALA A 545 -10.76 2.09 -2.04
C ALA A 545 -11.87 1.23 -1.41
N TYR A 546 -12.08 1.34 -0.11
CA TYR A 546 -13.10 0.60 0.62
C TYR A 546 -13.84 1.52 1.58
N ASP A 547 -15.10 1.69 1.28
CA ASP A 547 -16.02 2.47 2.07
C ASP A 547 -16.98 1.52 2.78
N VAL A 548 -16.94 1.52 4.10
CA VAL A 548 -17.80 0.65 4.91
C VAL A 548 -19.24 1.16 4.92
N ASP A 549 -19.40 2.48 4.82
CA ASP A 549 -20.69 3.18 4.72
C ASP A 549 -21.67 2.80 5.84
N ILE A 550 -21.19 2.84 7.08
CA ILE A 550 -21.99 2.53 8.26
C ILE A 550 -22.82 3.74 8.70
N HIS A 551 -24.02 3.47 9.19
CA HIS A 551 -24.95 4.48 9.68
C HIS A 551 -25.29 4.25 11.14
N TRP A 552 -25.67 5.31 11.87
CA TRP A 552 -26.19 5.17 13.23
C TRP A 552 -27.62 4.62 13.17
N ALA A 553 -27.78 3.33 13.50
CA ALA A 553 -29.06 2.63 13.43
C ALA A 553 -30.11 3.20 14.41
N PRO A 554 -31.43 2.91 14.20
CA PRO A 554 -32.47 3.21 15.17
C PRO A 554 -32.24 2.56 16.54
N ASP A 555 -32.97 3.01 17.57
CA ASP A 555 -32.92 2.43 18.90
C ASP A 555 -33.43 0.99 18.90
N LEU A 556 -32.88 0.15 19.76
CA LEU A 556 -33.39 -1.17 20.04
C LEU A 556 -34.60 -1.05 20.98
N ASP A 557 -35.77 -1.56 20.53
CA ASP A 557 -37.03 -1.53 21.24
C ASP A 557 -37.79 -2.86 21.17
N GLU A 558 -38.97 -2.94 21.80
CA GLU A 558 -39.79 -4.16 21.92
C GLU A 558 -40.26 -4.73 20.57
N SER A 559 -40.34 -3.94 19.54
CA SER A 559 -40.72 -4.42 18.19
C SER A 559 -39.72 -5.39 17.59
N HIS A 560 -38.46 -5.36 18.07
CA HIS A 560 -37.38 -6.21 17.60
C HIS A 560 -37.32 -7.58 18.31
N ILE A 561 -38.04 -7.78 19.42
CA ILE A 561 -38.03 -9.02 20.22
C ILE A 561 -38.25 -10.29 19.38
N PRO A 562 -39.29 -10.37 18.49
CA PRO A 562 -39.49 -11.60 17.73
C PRO A 562 -38.32 -11.97 16.81
N ARG A 563 -37.61 -10.96 16.25
CA ARG A 563 -36.47 -11.18 15.38
C ARG A 563 -35.19 -11.52 16.14
N LEU A 564 -35.06 -11.05 17.38
CA LEU A 564 -33.99 -11.45 18.26
C LEU A 564 -34.13 -12.90 18.72
N HIS A 565 -35.33 -13.41 18.99
CA HIS A 565 -35.55 -14.85 19.20
C HIS A 565 -35.21 -15.68 17.96
N ASP A 566 -35.53 -15.19 16.76
CA ASP A 566 -35.13 -15.84 15.51
C ASP A 566 -33.59 -15.90 15.36
N LEU A 567 -32.84 -14.88 15.82
CA LEU A 567 -31.38 -14.88 15.85
C LEU A 567 -30.84 -16.07 16.69
N PHE A 568 -31.42 -16.33 17.85
CA PHE A 568 -31.00 -17.42 18.72
C PHE A 568 -31.50 -18.81 18.31
N ALA A 569 -32.53 -18.85 17.47
CA ALA A 569 -33.15 -20.08 16.98
C ALA A 569 -32.64 -20.55 15.60
N MET A 570 -31.94 -19.72 14.82
CA MET A 570 -31.58 -19.99 13.42
C MET A 570 -30.56 -21.09 13.18
N ASN A 571 -29.85 -21.54 14.22
CA ASN A 571 -28.85 -22.63 14.13
C ASN A 571 -28.71 -23.33 15.50
N LYS A 572 -27.78 -24.29 15.62
CA LYS A 572 -27.45 -24.93 16.89
C LYS A 572 -26.81 -23.94 17.86
N PRO A 573 -27.09 -24.06 19.16
CA PRO A 573 -26.50 -23.16 20.17
C PRO A 573 -24.97 -23.10 20.14
N GLU A 574 -24.28 -24.23 19.87
CA GLU A 574 -22.81 -24.25 19.79
C GLU A 574 -22.25 -23.42 18.66
N VAL A 575 -22.93 -23.45 17.49
CA VAL A 575 -22.56 -22.66 16.30
C VAL A 575 -22.87 -21.18 16.54
N LEU A 576 -24.06 -20.90 17.10
CA LEU A 576 -24.50 -19.53 17.35
C LEU A 576 -23.67 -18.85 18.45
N ALA A 577 -23.28 -19.59 19.49
CA ALA A 577 -22.45 -19.05 20.58
C ALA A 577 -21.13 -18.47 20.04
N ASP A 578 -20.43 -19.20 19.19
CA ASP A 578 -19.18 -18.75 18.62
C ASP A 578 -19.39 -17.62 17.60
N LEU A 579 -20.38 -17.74 16.72
CA LEU A 579 -20.66 -16.72 15.72
C LEU A 579 -21.15 -15.41 16.36
N ILE A 580 -22.24 -15.45 17.15
CA ILE A 580 -22.81 -14.26 17.80
C ILE A 580 -21.78 -13.64 18.75
N GLY A 581 -21.13 -14.48 19.58
CA GLY A 581 -20.10 -14.02 20.50
C GLY A 581 -18.96 -13.30 19.78
N TRP A 582 -18.50 -13.83 18.64
CA TRP A 582 -17.44 -13.16 17.85
C TRP A 582 -17.91 -11.86 17.22
N PHE A 583 -19.11 -11.81 16.60
CA PHE A 583 -19.64 -10.60 16.00
C PHE A 583 -19.90 -9.50 17.05
N VAL A 584 -20.36 -9.84 18.24
CA VAL A 584 -20.46 -8.91 19.37
C VAL A 584 -19.08 -8.44 19.82
N ALA A 585 -18.12 -9.36 20.01
CA ALA A 585 -16.75 -9.02 20.38
C ALA A 585 -16.06 -8.12 19.36
N ALA A 586 -16.34 -8.29 18.06
CA ALA A 586 -15.76 -7.52 16.98
C ALA A 586 -16.00 -6.01 17.12
N HIS A 587 -17.15 -5.58 17.67
CA HIS A 587 -17.39 -4.18 18.02
C HIS A 587 -16.34 -3.63 18.98
N TYR A 588 -15.88 -4.46 19.91
CA TYR A 588 -14.93 -4.09 20.96
C TYR A 588 -13.49 -4.48 20.64
N ARG A 589 -13.17 -4.77 19.37
CA ARG A 589 -11.82 -5.21 18.98
C ARG A 589 -10.71 -4.29 19.47
N SER A 590 -10.86 -2.97 19.34
CA SER A 590 -9.87 -1.99 19.82
C SER A 590 -9.77 -1.96 21.35
N VAL A 591 -10.87 -2.30 22.05
CA VAL A 591 -10.92 -2.42 23.52
C VAL A 591 -10.11 -3.64 23.96
N TYR A 592 -10.39 -4.82 23.39
CA TYR A 592 -9.62 -6.04 23.66
C TYR A 592 -8.15 -5.88 23.32
N HIS A 593 -7.86 -5.30 22.14
CA HIS A 593 -6.48 -5.07 21.72
C HIS A 593 -5.73 -4.14 22.70
N ARG A 594 -6.38 -3.09 23.18
CA ARG A 594 -5.77 -2.19 24.19
C ARG A 594 -5.51 -2.89 25.51
N GLY A 595 -6.37 -3.81 25.90
CA GLY A 595 -6.24 -4.59 27.15
C GLY A 595 -5.23 -5.74 27.04
N PHE A 596 -5.21 -6.45 25.93
CA PHE A 596 -4.50 -7.73 25.79
C PHE A 596 -3.51 -7.79 24.63
N GLY A 597 -3.43 -6.76 23.78
CA GLY A 597 -2.57 -6.74 22.60
C GLY A 597 -3.02 -7.67 21.47
N GLN A 598 -4.21 -8.27 21.56
CA GLN A 598 -4.66 -9.31 20.62
C GLN A 598 -6.18 -9.36 20.49
N PHE A 599 -6.67 -9.92 19.37
CA PHE A 599 -8.09 -10.18 19.11
C PHE A 599 -8.24 -11.36 18.16
N PRO A 600 -9.17 -12.33 18.41
CA PRO A 600 -9.30 -13.53 17.60
C PRO A 600 -9.86 -13.27 16.20
N LEU A 601 -9.37 -14.06 15.23
CA LEU A 601 -9.99 -14.22 13.92
C LEU A 601 -11.24 -15.10 14.04
N LEU A 602 -12.12 -15.04 13.03
CA LEU A 602 -13.21 -16.02 12.87
C LEU A 602 -12.95 -16.86 11.63
N GLN A 603 -12.88 -18.17 11.79
CA GLN A 603 -12.90 -19.12 10.68
C GLN A 603 -14.21 -19.86 10.63
N VAL A 604 -14.96 -19.77 9.52
CA VAL A 604 -16.18 -20.57 9.31
C VAL A 604 -15.94 -21.58 8.19
N TYR A 605 -16.08 -22.86 8.50
CA TYR A 605 -15.82 -23.91 7.53
C TYR A 605 -16.95 -24.93 7.43
N GLY A 606 -17.04 -25.63 6.30
CA GLY A 606 -18.04 -26.66 6.06
C GLY A 606 -18.28 -26.87 4.56
N ALA A 607 -18.97 -27.95 4.22
CA ALA A 607 -19.24 -28.31 2.83
C ALA A 607 -19.99 -27.20 2.06
N SER A 608 -19.89 -27.23 0.74
CA SER A 608 -20.64 -26.33 -0.15
C SER A 608 -22.14 -26.45 0.13
N GLY A 609 -22.85 -25.32 0.19
CA GLY A 609 -24.28 -25.27 0.50
C GLY A 609 -24.66 -25.50 1.98
N SER A 610 -23.71 -25.42 2.92
CA SER A 610 -23.98 -25.51 4.36
C SER A 610 -24.47 -24.20 5.01
N GLY A 611 -24.70 -23.13 4.23
CA GLY A 611 -25.23 -21.87 4.73
C GLY A 611 -24.20 -20.88 5.27
N LYS A 612 -22.88 -21.17 5.22
CA LYS A 612 -21.80 -20.32 5.77
C LYS A 612 -21.92 -18.85 5.38
N THR A 613 -21.90 -18.60 4.06
CA THR A 613 -21.89 -17.24 3.49
C THR A 613 -23.15 -16.49 3.87
N GLN A 614 -24.31 -17.15 3.81
CA GLN A 614 -25.60 -16.52 4.14
C GLN A 614 -25.71 -16.17 5.63
N THR A 615 -25.24 -17.07 6.52
CA THR A 615 -25.25 -16.82 7.96
C THR A 615 -24.30 -15.67 8.33
N VAL A 616 -23.07 -15.66 7.81
CA VAL A 616 -22.11 -14.57 8.06
C VAL A 616 -22.62 -13.25 7.48
N LYS A 617 -23.20 -13.28 6.28
CA LYS A 617 -23.85 -12.12 5.66
C LYS A 617 -24.96 -11.54 6.54
N LEU A 618 -25.81 -12.39 7.06
CA LEU A 618 -26.90 -11.96 7.95
C LEU A 618 -26.35 -11.35 9.25
N LEU A 619 -25.41 -12.00 9.92
CA LEU A 619 -24.80 -11.49 11.15
C LEU A 619 -23.99 -10.20 10.94
N SER A 620 -23.52 -9.91 9.71
CA SER A 620 -22.85 -8.65 9.40
C SER A 620 -23.77 -7.42 9.55
N HIS A 621 -25.10 -7.61 9.55
CA HIS A 621 -26.03 -6.52 9.86
C HIS A 621 -25.91 -6.00 11.30
N LEU A 622 -25.31 -6.75 12.23
CA LEU A 622 -24.91 -6.22 13.55
C LEU A 622 -23.96 -5.02 13.45
N HIS A 623 -23.24 -4.87 12.31
CA HIS A 623 -22.32 -3.79 12.05
C HIS A 623 -22.86 -2.77 11.03
N TRP A 624 -24.19 -2.60 10.97
CA TRP A 624 -24.90 -1.58 10.15
C TRP A 624 -24.68 -1.65 8.64
N TYR A 625 -24.30 -2.80 8.11
CA TYR A 625 -24.33 -2.96 6.66
C TYR A 625 -25.75 -2.82 6.12
N SER A 626 -25.93 -2.00 5.09
CA SER A 626 -27.16 -2.07 4.29
C SER A 626 -27.19 -3.41 3.54
N SER A 627 -28.39 -3.96 3.33
CA SER A 627 -28.59 -5.24 2.63
C SER A 627 -27.94 -5.30 1.25
N GLU A 628 -27.74 -4.14 0.61
CA GLU A 628 -27.18 -4.03 -0.74
C GLU A 628 -25.64 -4.01 -0.75
N ARG A 629 -24.97 -3.75 0.38
CA ARG A 629 -23.52 -3.45 0.43
C ARG A 629 -22.68 -4.34 1.35
N VAL A 630 -23.20 -5.45 1.84
CA VAL A 630 -22.38 -6.40 2.60
C VAL A 630 -21.25 -6.93 1.71
N SER A 631 -20.08 -6.38 1.89
CA SER A 631 -18.91 -6.61 1.06
C SER A 631 -18.16 -7.86 1.49
N ILE A 632 -18.71 -9.02 1.17
CA ILE A 632 -17.97 -10.28 1.25
C ILE A 632 -17.04 -10.35 0.04
N LYS A 633 -15.75 -10.48 0.25
CA LYS A 633 -14.76 -10.53 -0.81
C LYS A 633 -14.25 -11.95 -1.02
N SER A 634 -14.25 -12.41 -2.28
CA SER A 634 -13.63 -13.68 -2.62
C SER A 634 -12.11 -13.59 -2.43
N ALA A 635 -11.53 -14.54 -1.69
CA ALA A 635 -10.10 -14.65 -1.51
C ALA A 635 -9.36 -14.76 -2.85
N THR A 636 -9.97 -15.40 -3.85
CA THR A 636 -9.39 -15.57 -5.18
C THR A 636 -9.47 -14.32 -6.06
N ALA A 637 -10.44 -13.44 -5.85
CA ALA A 637 -10.65 -12.23 -6.65
C ALA A 637 -9.91 -10.99 -6.11
N CYS A 638 -9.61 -10.92 -4.80
CA CYS A 638 -8.91 -9.77 -4.21
C CYS A 638 -7.45 -9.69 -4.66
N THR A 639 -6.98 -8.49 -5.04
CA THR A 639 -5.55 -8.20 -5.17
C THR A 639 -4.90 -8.01 -3.79
N ALA A 640 -3.57 -8.10 -3.71
CA ALA A 640 -2.84 -7.82 -2.47
C ALA A 640 -3.13 -6.40 -1.93
N TYR A 641 -3.23 -5.42 -2.82
CA TYR A 641 -3.61 -4.04 -2.46
C TYR A 641 -5.03 -3.95 -1.87
N ALA A 642 -5.99 -4.66 -2.48
CA ALA A 642 -7.37 -4.69 -1.98
C ALA A 642 -7.46 -5.34 -0.59
N LEU A 643 -6.69 -6.42 -0.35
CA LEU A 643 -6.59 -7.04 0.97
C LEU A 643 -6.08 -6.05 2.03
N ASP A 644 -4.99 -5.32 1.73
CA ASP A 644 -4.45 -4.29 2.62
C ASP A 644 -5.46 -3.17 2.88
N ALA A 645 -6.14 -2.70 1.84
CA ALA A 645 -7.14 -1.63 1.94
C ALA A 645 -8.32 -2.05 2.82
N HIS A 646 -8.90 -3.24 2.58
CA HIS A 646 -10.02 -3.75 3.37
C HIS A 646 -9.63 -4.04 4.82
N ALA A 647 -8.47 -4.65 5.05
CA ALA A 647 -8.00 -4.97 6.40
C ALA A 647 -7.66 -3.72 7.23
N SER A 648 -7.44 -2.56 6.60
CA SER A 648 -7.11 -1.30 7.26
C SER A 648 -8.23 -0.25 7.27
N SER A 649 -9.40 -0.54 6.70
CA SER A 649 -10.46 0.46 6.47
C SER A 649 -11.38 0.71 7.66
N SER A 650 -11.52 -0.25 8.57
CA SER A 650 -12.37 -0.14 9.74
C SER A 650 -11.64 -0.57 11.02
N THR A 651 -12.23 -0.27 12.17
CA THR A 651 -11.72 -0.65 13.48
C THR A 651 -12.59 -1.69 14.19
N SER A 652 -13.83 -1.81 13.79
CA SER A 652 -14.81 -2.72 14.42
C SER A 652 -15.68 -3.46 13.43
N VAL A 653 -15.79 -2.96 12.18
CA VAL A 653 -16.60 -3.63 11.16
C VAL A 653 -15.78 -4.76 10.54
N PRO A 654 -16.32 -6.00 10.52
CA PRO A 654 -15.59 -7.15 10.02
C PRO A 654 -15.23 -7.05 8.52
N PHE A 655 -13.98 -7.35 8.19
CA PHE A 655 -13.59 -7.69 6.83
C PHE A 655 -13.82 -9.19 6.62
N VAL A 656 -14.77 -9.53 5.74
CA VAL A 656 -15.19 -10.91 5.49
C VAL A 656 -14.58 -11.42 4.19
N ILE A 657 -13.84 -12.52 4.27
CA ILE A 657 -13.17 -13.18 3.16
C ILE A 657 -13.87 -14.51 2.89
N ASP A 658 -14.48 -14.66 1.71
CA ASP A 658 -15.10 -15.93 1.27
C ASP A 658 -14.18 -16.68 0.30
N GLU A 659 -14.52 -17.92 0.01
CA GLU A 659 -13.78 -18.81 -0.87
C GLU A 659 -12.30 -18.95 -0.48
N TYR A 660 -12.03 -19.01 0.82
CA TYR A 660 -10.70 -19.32 1.32
C TYR A 660 -10.36 -20.77 1.00
N LYS A 661 -9.68 -20.98 -0.12
CA LYS A 661 -9.28 -22.29 -0.64
C LYS A 661 -7.75 -22.34 -0.79
N PRO A 662 -7.02 -22.75 0.25
CA PRO A 662 -5.55 -22.77 0.25
C PRO A 662 -4.94 -23.42 -0.98
N ARG A 663 -5.54 -24.52 -1.47
CA ARG A 663 -5.04 -25.26 -2.64
C ARG A 663 -5.13 -24.45 -3.94
N GLU A 664 -6.21 -23.71 -4.13
CA GLU A 664 -6.40 -22.85 -5.32
C GLU A 664 -5.54 -21.59 -5.25
N LEU A 665 -5.44 -21.01 -4.06
CA LEU A 665 -4.64 -19.81 -3.82
C LEU A 665 -3.13 -20.06 -4.00
N LYS A 666 -2.62 -21.24 -3.60
CA LYS A 666 -1.21 -21.65 -3.81
C LYS A 666 -0.85 -21.79 -5.30
N LYS A 667 -1.82 -22.13 -6.16
CA LYS A 667 -1.61 -22.28 -7.61
C LYS A 667 -1.51 -20.92 -8.33
N GLN A 668 -1.89 -19.82 -7.67
CA GLN A 668 -1.83 -18.47 -8.26
C GLN A 668 -0.39 -17.93 -8.17
N PRO A 669 0.20 -17.46 -9.28
CA PRO A 669 1.63 -17.09 -9.36
C PRO A 669 2.02 -15.84 -8.57
N SER A 670 1.09 -15.15 -7.93
CA SER A 670 1.28 -13.79 -7.37
C SER A 670 1.74 -13.71 -5.91
N GLY A 671 2.17 -14.82 -5.27
CA GLY A 671 2.47 -14.81 -3.82
C GLY A 671 1.28 -14.47 -2.91
N LYS A 672 0.09 -14.44 -3.48
CA LYS A 672 -1.16 -13.97 -2.86
C LYS A 672 -1.56 -14.80 -1.64
N TYR A 673 -1.32 -16.11 -1.69
CA TYR A 673 -1.59 -16.99 -0.56
C TYR A 673 -0.74 -16.63 0.66
N GLU A 674 0.57 -16.41 0.47
CA GLU A 674 1.47 -16.01 1.54
C GLU A 674 1.09 -14.63 2.09
N LYS A 675 0.80 -13.67 1.21
CA LYS A 675 0.29 -12.34 1.62
C LYS A 675 -0.98 -12.45 2.44
N LEU A 676 -1.93 -13.29 2.04
CA LEU A 676 -3.17 -13.48 2.80
C LEU A 676 -2.91 -14.10 4.17
N LYS A 677 -2.02 -15.10 4.25
CA LYS A 677 -1.60 -15.67 5.54
C LYS A 677 -0.96 -14.63 6.45
N ASP A 678 -0.09 -13.78 5.90
CA ASP A 678 0.53 -12.71 6.68
C ASP A 678 -0.52 -11.72 7.20
N VAL A 679 -1.49 -11.31 6.37
CA VAL A 679 -2.61 -10.47 6.81
C VAL A 679 -3.40 -11.14 7.95
N LEU A 680 -3.72 -12.44 7.83
CA LEU A 680 -4.40 -13.19 8.89
C LEU A 680 -3.58 -13.23 10.18
N LYS A 681 -2.27 -13.49 10.10
CA LYS A 681 -1.39 -13.50 11.28
C LYS A 681 -1.30 -12.12 11.95
N GLN A 682 -1.16 -11.06 11.15
CA GLN A 682 -1.07 -9.68 11.64
C GLN A 682 -2.42 -9.17 12.17
N ALA A 683 -3.54 -9.68 11.66
CA ALA A 683 -4.86 -9.29 12.12
C ALA A 683 -5.07 -9.58 13.62
N TYR A 684 -4.50 -10.65 14.14
CA TYR A 684 -4.60 -11.02 15.54
C TYR A 684 -3.99 -9.98 16.49
N VAL A 685 -2.88 -9.34 16.08
CA VAL A 685 -2.12 -8.36 16.89
C VAL A 685 -2.24 -6.92 16.38
N MET A 686 -3.14 -6.63 15.44
CA MET A 686 -3.25 -5.32 14.75
C MET A 686 -1.90 -4.82 14.20
N GLY A 687 -1.11 -5.76 13.65
CA GLY A 687 0.23 -5.48 13.14
C GLY A 687 0.22 -4.77 11.78
N ASP A 688 1.41 -4.37 11.35
CA ASP A 688 1.62 -3.74 10.05
C ASP A 688 1.53 -4.82 8.94
N ILE A 689 0.67 -4.59 7.94
CA ILE A 689 0.42 -5.52 6.80
C ILE A 689 1.04 -5.04 5.50
N ALA A 690 1.28 -3.74 5.36
CA ALA A 690 1.99 -3.17 4.23
C ALA A 690 2.84 -1.98 4.67
N MET A 691 4.03 -1.88 4.08
CA MET A 691 4.92 -0.74 4.25
C MET A 691 5.31 -0.24 2.86
N ARG A 692 5.08 1.05 2.59
CA ARG A 692 5.43 1.68 1.32
C ARG A 692 6.26 2.91 1.59
N GLY A 693 7.39 3.04 0.90
CA GLY A 693 8.16 4.26 0.91
C GLY A 693 7.36 5.40 0.27
N THR A 694 7.26 6.54 0.94
CA THR A 694 6.70 7.77 0.37
C THR A 694 7.78 8.85 0.41
N VAL A 695 7.90 9.59 -0.68
CA VAL A 695 8.71 10.81 -0.68
C VAL A 695 7.80 11.93 -0.20
N ASN A 696 8.04 12.43 1.01
CA ASN A 696 7.38 13.65 1.47
C ASN A 696 7.93 14.82 0.67
N LYS A 697 7.11 15.41 -0.19
CA LYS A 697 7.41 16.64 -0.94
C LYS A 697 7.20 17.88 -0.05
N GLY A 698 7.83 17.90 1.10
CA GLY A 698 7.86 19.06 2.00
C GLY A 698 9.24 19.67 2.06
N ALA A 699 9.42 20.75 2.85
CA ALA A 699 10.69 21.46 3.03
C ALA A 699 11.83 20.55 3.56
N GLU A 700 11.49 19.42 4.16
CA GLU A 700 12.39 18.31 4.45
C GLU A 700 12.01 17.15 3.54
N SER A 701 12.80 16.86 2.51
CA SER A 701 12.65 15.65 1.71
C SER A 701 13.12 14.47 2.54
N SER A 702 12.24 13.93 3.36
CA SER A 702 12.46 12.69 4.08
C SER A 702 11.70 11.56 3.41
N MET A 703 12.34 10.41 3.27
CA MET A 703 11.63 9.19 2.95
C MET A 703 10.69 8.87 4.11
N GLY A 704 9.39 9.05 3.89
CA GLY A 704 8.35 8.62 4.82
C GLY A 704 7.98 7.18 4.55
N LEU A 705 7.70 6.42 5.60
CA LEU A 705 7.15 5.07 5.48
C LEU A 705 5.63 5.13 5.69
N LEU A 706 4.87 4.85 4.65
CA LEU A 706 3.42 4.69 4.78
C LEU A 706 3.16 3.25 5.25
N LYS A 707 2.70 3.12 6.49
CA LYS A 707 2.36 1.84 7.10
C LYS A 707 0.85 1.64 7.09
N SER A 708 0.40 0.49 6.62
CA SER A 708 -0.99 0.06 6.75
C SER A 708 -1.11 -0.96 7.86
N LYS A 709 -1.95 -0.68 8.86
CA LYS A 709 -2.22 -1.60 9.97
C LYS A 709 -3.48 -2.40 9.71
N CYS A 710 -3.47 -3.67 10.09
CA CYS A 710 -4.66 -4.52 10.09
C CYS A 710 -5.57 -4.17 11.25
N THR A 711 -6.47 -3.22 11.07
CA THR A 711 -7.36 -2.73 12.13
C THR A 711 -8.76 -3.35 12.07
N ALA A 712 -9.23 -3.84 10.93
CA ALA A 712 -10.52 -4.51 10.82
C ALA A 712 -10.49 -5.90 11.46
N PRO A 713 -11.52 -6.33 12.24
CA PRO A 713 -11.68 -7.73 12.61
C PRO A 713 -11.84 -8.57 11.33
N ILE A 714 -11.19 -9.74 11.27
CA ILE A 714 -11.23 -10.57 10.06
C ILE A 714 -12.01 -11.86 10.33
N ALA A 715 -13.00 -12.11 9.44
CA ALA A 715 -13.67 -13.39 9.30
C ALA A 715 -13.32 -13.99 7.93
N PHE A 716 -12.99 -15.28 7.87
CA PHE A 716 -12.73 -15.96 6.61
C PHE A 716 -13.44 -17.30 6.54
N MET A 717 -13.91 -17.67 5.34
CA MET A 717 -14.76 -18.82 5.12
C MET A 717 -14.22 -19.75 4.04
N GLY A 718 -14.30 -21.06 4.28
CA GLY A 718 -13.83 -22.08 3.34
C GLY A 718 -14.60 -23.39 3.46
N GLU A 719 -14.28 -24.35 2.56
CA GLU A 719 -14.86 -25.68 2.62
C GLU A 719 -14.20 -26.55 3.68
N ALA A 720 -12.93 -26.30 3.99
CA ALA A 720 -12.16 -27.02 4.98
C ALA A 720 -11.55 -26.06 6.00
N ILE A 721 -11.22 -26.59 7.17
CA ILE A 721 -10.49 -25.85 8.20
C ILE A 721 -9.07 -25.55 7.70
N GLU A 722 -8.53 -24.37 8.02
CA GLU A 722 -7.12 -24.05 7.80
C GLU A 722 -6.26 -25.01 8.65
N MET A 723 -5.15 -25.47 8.07
CA MET A 723 -4.26 -26.44 8.74
C MET A 723 -2.97 -25.79 9.27
N GLU A 724 -2.73 -24.52 8.99
CA GLU A 724 -1.57 -23.81 9.54
C GLU A 724 -1.79 -23.49 11.01
N THR A 725 -1.00 -24.12 11.86
CA THR A 725 -1.06 -23.99 13.32
C THR A 725 -1.14 -22.55 13.80
N ALA A 726 -0.33 -21.67 13.22
CA ALA A 726 -0.28 -20.27 13.57
C ALA A 726 -1.60 -19.50 13.32
N ILE A 727 -2.40 -19.92 12.34
CA ILE A 727 -3.69 -19.30 12.02
C ILE A 727 -4.80 -19.94 12.88
N ILE A 728 -4.76 -21.27 13.04
CA ILE A 728 -5.74 -22.01 13.86
C ILE A 728 -5.78 -21.48 15.30
N GLU A 729 -4.61 -21.34 15.95
CA GLU A 729 -4.50 -20.81 17.31
C GLU A 729 -5.07 -19.40 17.48
N ARG A 730 -5.02 -18.62 16.42
CA ARG A 730 -5.50 -17.24 16.39
C ARG A 730 -6.97 -17.11 16.02
N SER A 731 -7.63 -18.22 15.72
CA SER A 731 -8.99 -18.23 15.19
C SER A 731 -9.99 -18.87 16.15
N VAL A 732 -11.20 -18.34 16.18
CA VAL A 732 -12.40 -19.06 16.61
C VAL A 732 -12.85 -19.87 15.41
N ASN A 733 -12.88 -21.20 15.55
CA ASN A 733 -13.12 -22.11 14.44
C ASN A 733 -14.53 -22.70 14.51
N VAL A 734 -15.39 -22.37 13.55
CA VAL A 734 -16.80 -22.70 13.54
C VAL A 734 -17.14 -23.63 12.37
N GLY A 735 -17.47 -24.87 12.67
CA GLY A 735 -17.94 -25.84 11.67
C GLY A 735 -19.43 -25.72 11.42
N VAL A 736 -19.85 -25.56 10.16
CA VAL A 736 -21.26 -25.50 9.76
C VAL A 736 -21.59 -26.69 8.86
N SER A 737 -22.70 -27.38 9.13
CA SER A 737 -23.11 -28.58 8.40
C SER A 737 -24.57 -28.48 7.94
N LYS A 738 -24.86 -29.07 6.78
CA LYS A 738 -26.25 -29.25 6.30
C LYS A 738 -27.12 -30.05 7.28
N ASN A 739 -26.52 -30.93 8.04
CA ASN A 739 -27.23 -31.73 9.05
C ASN A 739 -27.75 -30.90 10.24
N PHE A 740 -27.33 -29.63 10.32
CA PHE A 740 -27.85 -28.70 11.35
C PHE A 740 -29.12 -27.98 10.90
N HIS A 741 -29.49 -28.07 9.64
CA HIS A 741 -30.70 -27.47 9.09
C HIS A 741 -31.92 -28.28 9.50
N THR A 742 -32.88 -27.64 10.16
CA THR A 742 -34.24 -28.11 10.40
C THR A 742 -35.21 -27.07 9.84
N ALA A 743 -36.47 -27.46 9.61
CA ALA A 743 -37.48 -26.56 9.08
C ALA A 743 -37.69 -25.32 9.98
N GLU A 744 -37.61 -25.51 11.32
CA GLU A 744 -37.74 -24.42 12.30
C GLU A 744 -36.58 -23.45 12.22
N ARG A 745 -35.34 -23.94 12.12
CA ARG A 745 -34.14 -23.11 12.01
C ARG A 745 -34.09 -22.34 10.70
N GLU A 746 -34.49 -22.99 9.62
CA GLU A 746 -34.58 -22.34 8.31
C GLU A 746 -35.65 -21.26 8.31
N ALA A 747 -36.80 -21.51 8.90
CA ALA A 747 -37.88 -20.53 9.04
C ALA A 747 -37.44 -19.32 9.88
N ALA A 748 -36.73 -19.52 11.00
CA ALA A 748 -36.18 -18.46 11.81
C ALA A 748 -35.17 -17.63 11.03
N PHE A 749 -34.23 -18.29 10.32
CA PHE A 749 -33.27 -17.62 9.45
C PHE A 749 -33.96 -16.75 8.37
N LEU A 750 -34.94 -17.28 7.67
CA LEU A 750 -35.68 -16.56 6.61
C LEU A 750 -36.50 -15.37 7.15
N ARG A 751 -37.09 -15.48 8.35
CA ARG A 751 -37.77 -14.34 8.99
C ARG A 751 -36.78 -13.23 9.34
N LEU A 752 -35.66 -13.59 9.95
CA LEU A 752 -34.62 -12.62 10.32
C LEU A 752 -33.97 -11.98 9.08
N GLN A 753 -33.79 -12.74 7.99
CA GLN A 753 -33.26 -12.23 6.73
C GLN A 753 -34.18 -11.18 6.06
N LYS A 754 -35.50 -11.30 6.25
CA LYS A 754 -36.48 -10.33 5.73
C LYS A 754 -36.49 -9.01 6.51
N GLU A 755 -36.16 -9.04 7.77
CA GLU A 755 -36.20 -7.91 8.69
C GLU A 755 -34.87 -7.81 9.46
N PRO A 756 -33.72 -7.55 8.75
CA PRO A 756 -32.40 -7.53 9.35
C PRO A 756 -32.14 -6.28 10.21
N GLU A 757 -33.05 -5.30 10.20
CA GLU A 757 -32.95 -4.04 10.94
C GLU A 757 -32.86 -4.29 12.45
N ALA A 758 -33.46 -5.36 12.94
CA ALA A 758 -33.34 -5.78 14.33
C ALA A 758 -31.87 -6.04 14.75
N LEU A 759 -31.07 -6.60 13.84
CA LEU A 759 -29.62 -6.79 14.07
C LEU A 759 -28.87 -5.46 14.10
N SER A 760 -29.25 -4.50 13.24
CA SER A 760 -28.64 -3.18 13.24
C SER A 760 -28.97 -2.40 14.51
N ALA A 761 -30.21 -2.48 14.99
CA ALA A 761 -30.61 -1.89 16.27
C ALA A 761 -29.87 -2.53 17.47
N LEU A 762 -29.69 -3.86 17.46
CA LEU A 762 -28.90 -4.56 18.46
C LEU A 762 -27.41 -4.12 18.38
N GLY A 763 -26.85 -3.99 17.20
CA GLY A 763 -25.50 -3.47 16.99
C GLY A 763 -25.28 -2.08 17.58
N ARG A 764 -26.26 -1.19 17.43
CA ARG A 764 -26.24 0.13 18.09
C ARG A 764 -26.24 -0.02 19.60
N ALA A 765 -27.07 -0.84 20.19
CA ALA A 765 -27.10 -1.07 21.64
C ALA A 765 -25.76 -1.64 22.15
N ILE A 766 -25.11 -2.50 21.36
CA ILE A 766 -23.75 -3.00 21.65
C ILE A 766 -22.74 -1.85 21.71
N VAL A 767 -22.73 -0.95 20.73
CA VAL A 767 -21.80 0.20 20.74
C VAL A 767 -22.12 1.20 21.86
N GLU A 768 -23.39 1.45 22.15
CA GLU A 768 -23.79 2.30 23.29
C GLU A 768 -23.25 1.74 24.61
N MET A 769 -23.30 0.42 24.80
CA MET A 769 -22.66 -0.23 25.93
C MET A 769 -21.14 -0.04 25.92
N GLY A 770 -20.53 -0.06 24.73
CA GLY A 770 -19.08 0.15 24.54
C GLY A 770 -18.59 1.47 25.15
N PHE A 771 -19.38 2.55 25.07
CA PHE A 771 -19.01 3.83 25.69
C PHE A 771 -18.92 3.74 27.23
N ALA A 772 -19.68 2.84 27.85
CA ALA A 772 -19.71 2.62 29.31
C ALA A 772 -18.66 1.63 29.81
N ILE A 773 -18.03 0.80 28.95
CA ILE A 773 -17.06 -0.22 29.36
C ILE A 773 -15.88 0.42 30.11
N ASP A 774 -15.62 -0.05 31.35
CA ASP A 774 -14.36 0.19 32.03
C ASP A 774 -13.30 -0.82 31.56
N LEU A 775 -12.13 -0.32 31.12
CA LEU A 775 -11.06 -1.15 30.56
C LEU A 775 -10.47 -2.15 31.58
N LYS A 776 -10.31 -1.71 32.84
CA LYS A 776 -9.74 -2.56 33.89
C LYS A 776 -10.74 -3.63 34.34
N ALA A 777 -12.00 -3.24 34.49
CA ALA A 777 -13.06 -4.18 34.80
C ALA A 777 -13.18 -5.26 33.75
N MET A 778 -13.20 -4.87 32.45
CA MET A 778 -13.24 -5.80 31.33
C MET A 778 -12.02 -6.75 31.31
N GLN A 779 -10.80 -6.23 31.57
CA GLN A 779 -9.60 -7.06 31.67
C GLN A 779 -9.76 -8.11 32.78
N SER A 780 -10.15 -7.68 33.98
CA SER A 780 -10.36 -8.58 35.11
C SER A 780 -11.45 -9.63 34.84
N GLU A 781 -12.55 -9.27 34.18
CA GLU A 781 -13.61 -10.21 33.80
C GLU A 781 -13.13 -11.26 32.80
N VAL A 782 -12.38 -10.85 31.77
CA VAL A 782 -11.81 -11.77 30.77
C VAL A 782 -10.77 -12.69 31.41
N GLU A 783 -9.93 -12.18 32.33
CA GLU A 783 -8.95 -12.98 33.06
C GLU A 783 -9.66 -14.00 33.98
N ALA A 784 -10.68 -13.60 34.72
CA ALA A 784 -11.47 -14.50 35.53
C ALA A 784 -12.18 -15.60 34.69
N ILE A 785 -12.59 -15.31 33.48
CA ILE A 785 -13.13 -16.32 32.57
C ILE A 785 -12.01 -17.26 32.09
N ARG A 786 -10.83 -16.78 31.79
CA ARG A 786 -9.67 -17.59 31.41
C ARG A 786 -9.31 -18.56 32.53
N ASP A 787 -9.20 -18.07 33.77
CA ASP A 787 -8.85 -18.88 34.94
C ASP A 787 -9.86 -20.01 35.11
N LYS A 788 -11.17 -19.74 35.01
CA LYS A 788 -12.23 -20.77 35.08
C LYS A 788 -12.13 -21.81 33.96
N ILE A 789 -11.77 -21.39 32.73
CA ILE A 789 -11.54 -22.32 31.62
C ILE A 789 -10.32 -23.19 31.93
N GLU A 790 -9.23 -22.62 32.43
CA GLU A 790 -8.00 -23.35 32.77
C GLU A 790 -8.22 -24.32 33.93
N GLU A 791 -8.97 -23.96 35.00
CA GLU A 791 -9.35 -24.83 36.09
C GLU A 791 -10.20 -26.02 35.65
N GLY A 792 -11.08 -25.84 34.67
CA GLY A 792 -11.95 -26.90 34.12
C GLY A 792 -11.25 -27.85 33.15
N MET A 793 -10.01 -27.55 32.71
CA MET A 793 -9.27 -28.42 31.81
C MET A 793 -8.69 -29.63 32.56
N PRO A 794 -8.91 -30.90 32.10
CA PRO A 794 -8.21 -32.05 32.65
C PRO A 794 -6.70 -31.89 32.53
N ALA A 795 -5.93 -32.53 33.40
CA ALA A 795 -4.47 -32.51 33.44
C ALA A 795 -3.88 -33.04 32.12
N PHE A 796 -3.80 -32.20 31.11
CA PHE A 796 -3.06 -32.50 29.89
C PHE A 796 -1.56 -32.57 30.17
N ASN A 797 -0.86 -33.40 29.37
CA ASN A 797 0.60 -33.49 29.40
C ASN A 797 1.19 -32.07 29.33
N ASP A 798 1.98 -31.68 30.30
CA ASP A 798 2.48 -30.30 30.54
C ASP A 798 3.06 -29.57 29.31
N GLU A 799 3.59 -30.28 28.33
CA GLU A 799 4.16 -29.68 27.13
C GLU A 799 3.13 -29.17 26.12
N VAL A 800 1.98 -29.84 26.00
CA VAL A 800 0.91 -29.42 25.06
C VAL A 800 0.15 -28.22 25.64
N ARG A 801 -0.09 -28.23 26.94
CA ARG A 801 -0.70 -27.13 27.70
C ARG A 801 0.10 -25.84 27.56
N LYS A 802 1.43 -25.94 27.55
CA LYS A 802 2.35 -24.79 27.47
C LYS A 802 2.44 -24.13 26.07
N ARG A 803 2.15 -24.83 24.98
CA ARG A 803 2.38 -24.34 23.62
C ARG A 803 1.17 -23.73 22.92
N ALA A 804 0.00 -24.38 22.98
CA ALA A 804 -1.19 -23.99 22.21
C ALA A 804 -2.30 -23.37 23.04
N ALA A 805 -2.41 -23.79 24.32
CA ALA A 805 -3.52 -23.43 25.19
C ALA A 805 -3.76 -21.92 25.40
N PRO A 806 -2.74 -21.04 25.60
CA PRO A 806 -3.02 -19.64 26.00
C PRO A 806 -3.84 -18.84 25.01
N ARG A 807 -3.62 -19.03 23.71
CA ARG A 807 -4.36 -18.29 22.66
C ARG A 807 -5.78 -18.83 22.49
N ILE A 808 -5.93 -20.15 22.47
CA ILE A 808 -7.24 -20.80 22.33
C ILE A 808 -8.11 -20.46 23.52
N ILE A 809 -7.56 -20.52 24.75
CA ILE A 809 -8.25 -20.13 25.98
C ILE A 809 -8.66 -18.66 25.94
N PHE A 810 -7.74 -17.77 25.52
CA PHE A 810 -8.05 -16.35 25.35
C PHE A 810 -9.18 -16.13 24.33
N ASN A 811 -9.11 -16.77 23.14
CA ASN A 811 -10.15 -16.66 22.13
C ASN A 811 -11.52 -17.09 22.70
N ARG A 812 -11.55 -18.20 23.44
CA ARG A 812 -12.77 -18.69 24.11
C ARG A 812 -13.26 -17.70 25.17
N ALA A 813 -12.35 -17.16 25.98
CA ALA A 813 -12.70 -16.17 27.00
C ALA A 813 -13.31 -14.90 26.39
N VAL A 814 -12.80 -14.44 25.26
CA VAL A 814 -13.39 -13.30 24.51
C VAL A 814 -14.83 -13.60 24.08
N ILE A 815 -15.09 -14.79 23.53
CA ILE A 815 -16.45 -15.19 23.13
C ILE A 815 -17.41 -15.23 24.33
N LEU A 816 -17.01 -15.86 25.41
CA LEU A 816 -17.84 -15.96 26.61
C LEU A 816 -18.08 -14.59 27.27
N HIS A 817 -17.06 -13.72 27.28
CA HIS A 817 -17.21 -12.35 27.78
C HIS A 817 -18.19 -11.56 26.89
N ALA A 818 -18.10 -11.69 25.58
CA ALA A 818 -19.01 -11.02 24.63
C ALA A 818 -20.47 -11.50 24.80
N LEU A 819 -20.69 -12.78 25.00
CA LEU A 819 -22.04 -13.33 25.28
C LEU A 819 -22.59 -12.83 26.63
N LYS A 820 -21.76 -12.72 27.67
CA LYS A 820 -22.17 -12.12 28.96
C LYS A 820 -22.52 -10.65 28.80
N THR A 821 -21.73 -9.90 28.00
CA THR A 821 -22.02 -8.51 27.69
C THR A 821 -23.33 -8.37 26.92
N LEU A 822 -23.58 -9.26 25.95
CA LEU A 822 -24.86 -9.31 25.22
C LEU A 822 -26.03 -9.58 26.18
N ARG A 823 -25.89 -10.56 27.10
CA ARG A 823 -26.90 -10.82 28.14
C ARG A 823 -27.21 -9.56 28.93
N TYR A 824 -26.19 -8.84 29.39
CA TYR A 824 -26.36 -7.60 30.14
C TYR A 824 -27.11 -6.53 29.35
N ILE A 825 -26.79 -6.37 28.05
CA ILE A 825 -27.46 -5.41 27.14
C ILE A 825 -28.94 -5.75 27.01
N LEU A 826 -29.24 -7.01 26.71
CA LEU A 826 -30.64 -7.48 26.53
C LEU A 826 -31.43 -7.44 27.85
N ALA A 827 -30.82 -7.82 28.95
CA ALA A 827 -31.47 -7.73 30.27
C ALA A 827 -31.79 -6.29 30.68
N LYS A 828 -30.91 -5.35 30.34
CA LYS A 828 -31.14 -3.91 30.59
C LYS A 828 -32.30 -3.34 29.76
N LYS A 829 -32.51 -3.86 28.54
CA LYS A 829 -33.55 -3.39 27.61
C LYS A 829 -34.89 -4.12 27.78
N PHE A 830 -34.85 -5.43 28.03
CA PHE A 830 -36.01 -6.32 27.95
C PHE A 830 -36.22 -7.21 29.21
N GLY A 831 -35.49 -6.96 30.26
CA GLY A 831 -35.56 -7.81 31.45
C GLY A 831 -35.07 -9.25 31.19
N ASN A 832 -35.80 -10.24 31.62
CA ASN A 832 -35.41 -11.67 31.56
C ASN A 832 -35.83 -12.35 30.24
N GLU A 833 -36.33 -11.60 29.24
CA GLU A 833 -36.90 -12.16 28.01
C GLU A 833 -35.97 -13.11 27.26
N PHE A 834 -34.65 -12.79 27.21
CA PHE A 834 -33.63 -13.56 26.50
C PHE A 834 -32.73 -14.42 27.40
N ASP A 835 -33.04 -14.55 28.69
CA ASP A 835 -32.16 -15.30 29.61
C ASP A 835 -31.98 -16.75 29.19
N ALA A 836 -33.08 -17.43 28.81
CA ALA A 836 -33.04 -18.83 28.37
C ALA A 836 -32.19 -19.01 27.07
N ASP A 837 -32.32 -18.09 26.11
CA ASP A 837 -31.60 -18.15 24.85
C ASP A 837 -30.08 -17.96 25.08
N ILE A 838 -29.71 -16.97 25.89
CA ILE A 838 -28.30 -16.70 26.17
C ILE A 838 -27.70 -17.78 27.07
N ASP A 839 -28.45 -18.32 28.05
CA ASP A 839 -28.01 -19.42 28.86
C ASP A 839 -27.74 -20.69 28.05
N ALA A 840 -28.56 -20.97 27.02
CA ALA A 840 -28.33 -22.06 26.08
C ALA A 840 -27.00 -21.88 25.32
N LEU A 841 -26.70 -20.64 24.88
CA LEU A 841 -25.44 -20.34 24.25
C LEU A 841 -24.24 -20.49 25.20
N LEU A 842 -24.33 -19.95 26.41
CA LEU A 842 -23.26 -20.01 27.42
C LEU A 842 -23.00 -21.46 27.87
N GLN A 843 -24.03 -22.26 28.07
CA GLN A 843 -23.93 -23.67 28.46
C GLN A 843 -23.36 -24.51 27.32
N SER A 844 -23.70 -24.25 26.07
CA SER A 844 -23.18 -24.98 24.91
C SER A 844 -21.66 -24.84 24.77
N ARG A 845 -21.06 -23.84 25.38
CA ARG A 845 -19.62 -23.52 25.37
C ARG A 845 -19.01 -23.52 26.77
N GLY A 846 -19.61 -24.27 27.70
CA GLY A 846 -19.09 -24.42 29.06
C GLY A 846 -17.73 -25.11 29.13
N GLN A 847 -17.24 -25.25 30.36
CA GLN A 847 -15.86 -25.68 30.69
C GLN A 847 -15.38 -26.98 30.04
N ASN A 848 -16.28 -27.93 29.75
CA ASN A 848 -15.91 -29.26 29.24
C ASN A 848 -15.76 -29.37 27.71
N THR A 849 -16.04 -28.32 26.94
CA THR A 849 -16.09 -28.41 25.48
C THR A 849 -14.76 -28.08 24.77
N ILE A 850 -13.74 -27.63 25.52
CA ILE A 850 -12.40 -27.40 24.95
C ILE A 850 -11.68 -28.70 24.61
N ASP A 851 -11.92 -29.74 25.41
CA ASP A 851 -11.30 -31.06 25.21
C ASP A 851 -11.81 -31.77 23.96
N ASP A 852 -13.06 -31.51 23.57
CA ASP A 852 -13.69 -32.05 22.36
C ASP A 852 -13.42 -31.17 21.12
N ASP A 853 -12.75 -30.02 21.27
CA ASP A 853 -12.45 -29.14 20.13
C ASP A 853 -11.40 -29.80 19.24
N LYS A 854 -11.80 -30.10 17.97
CA LYS A 854 -10.91 -30.69 16.97
C LYS A 854 -9.62 -29.89 16.80
N VAL A 855 -9.63 -28.61 17.13
CA VAL A 855 -8.47 -27.71 17.09
C VAL A 855 -7.47 -28.07 18.17
N VAL A 856 -7.94 -28.35 19.38
CA VAL A 856 -7.08 -28.80 20.49
C VAL A 856 -6.51 -30.20 20.19
N GLN A 857 -7.32 -31.08 19.59
CA GLN A 857 -6.85 -32.40 19.16
C GLN A 857 -5.78 -32.28 18.08
N ILE A 858 -5.95 -31.42 17.07
CA ILE A 858 -4.95 -31.20 16.02
C ILE A 858 -3.66 -30.57 16.60
N HIS A 859 -3.77 -29.72 17.62
CA HIS A 859 -2.61 -29.10 18.29
C HIS A 859 -1.86 -30.04 19.20
N SER A 860 -2.56 -30.95 19.84
CA SER A 860 -1.93 -31.97 20.71
C SER A 860 -1.16 -33.02 19.93
N MET A 861 -1.38 -33.12 18.59
CA MET A 861 -0.69 -34.09 17.76
C MET A 861 0.76 -33.68 17.50
N SER A 862 1.70 -34.57 17.77
CA SER A 862 3.07 -34.44 17.30
C SER A 862 3.10 -34.38 15.76
N GLU A 863 4.16 -33.82 15.18
CA GLU A 863 4.32 -33.80 13.72
C GLU A 863 4.27 -35.21 13.12
N ILE A 864 4.79 -36.19 13.85
CA ILE A 864 4.74 -37.61 13.47
C ILE A 864 3.28 -38.10 13.52
N SER A 865 2.53 -37.78 14.56
CA SER A 865 1.11 -38.12 14.69
C SER A 865 0.27 -37.56 13.53
N LYS A 866 0.56 -36.34 13.09
CA LYS A 866 -0.09 -35.72 11.93
C LYS A 866 0.18 -36.49 10.63
N VAL A 867 1.42 -36.94 10.43
CA VAL A 867 1.79 -37.74 9.24
C VAL A 867 1.09 -39.10 9.27
N ILE A 868 1.10 -39.81 10.42
CA ILE A 868 0.42 -41.09 10.54
C ILE A 868 -1.09 -40.93 10.38
N SER A 869 -1.68 -39.84 10.91
CA SER A 869 -3.10 -39.54 10.72
C SER A 869 -3.44 -39.29 9.24
N ARG A 870 -2.55 -38.63 8.49
CA ARG A 870 -2.70 -38.51 7.02
C ARG A 870 -2.62 -39.86 6.34
N ILE A 871 -1.65 -40.70 6.68
CA ILE A 871 -1.52 -42.07 6.13
C ILE A 871 -2.79 -42.89 6.44
N ALA A 872 -3.32 -42.80 7.65
CA ALA A 872 -4.57 -43.46 8.01
C ALA A 872 -5.78 -42.96 7.19
N LEU A 873 -5.82 -41.66 6.88
CA LEU A 873 -6.82 -41.11 5.97
C LEU A 873 -6.67 -41.64 4.55
N LEU A 874 -5.43 -41.84 4.05
CA LEU A 874 -5.17 -42.37 2.71
C LEU A 874 -5.66 -43.80 2.56
N SER A 875 -5.87 -44.56 3.64
CA SER A 875 -6.52 -45.89 3.62
C SER A 875 -8.00 -45.82 3.19
N ARG A 876 -8.59 -44.59 3.14
CA ARG A 876 -9.96 -44.32 2.69
C ARG A 876 -10.04 -43.74 1.29
N ALA A 877 -8.92 -43.41 0.67
CA ALA A 877 -8.82 -42.77 -0.64
C ALA A 877 -8.91 -43.81 -1.78
N ARG A 878 -10.10 -44.42 -1.95
CA ARG A 878 -10.31 -45.47 -2.95
C ARG A 878 -9.96 -45.01 -4.36
N ASP A 879 -9.26 -45.90 -5.11
CA ASP A 879 -8.91 -45.72 -6.51
C ASP A 879 -7.98 -44.50 -6.81
N GLU A 880 -7.44 -43.86 -5.77
CA GLU A 880 -6.49 -42.76 -5.94
C GLU A 880 -5.05 -43.26 -6.03
N PRO A 881 -4.15 -42.60 -6.79
CA PRO A 881 -2.76 -43.00 -6.96
C PRO A 881 -1.95 -43.08 -5.65
N TYR A 882 -2.46 -42.44 -4.60
CA TYR A 882 -1.88 -42.37 -3.26
C TYR A 882 -2.65 -43.17 -2.22
N GLU A 883 -3.56 -44.06 -2.63
CA GLU A 883 -4.28 -44.97 -1.72
C GLU A 883 -3.32 -45.89 -1.00
N VAL A 884 -3.46 -45.99 0.31
CA VAL A 884 -2.79 -47.03 1.14
C VAL A 884 -3.74 -48.20 1.31
N LYS A 885 -3.39 -49.36 0.71
CA LYS A 885 -4.32 -50.48 0.48
C LYS A 885 -4.27 -51.50 1.61
N TYR A 886 -5.45 -51.88 2.11
CA TYR A 886 -5.62 -52.96 3.08
C TYR A 886 -5.15 -54.29 2.50
N GLY A 887 -4.49 -55.11 3.32
CA GLY A 887 -3.94 -56.42 2.92
C GLY A 887 -2.65 -56.37 2.10
N LYS A 888 -2.28 -55.20 1.58
CA LYS A 888 -1.06 -54.99 0.78
C LYS A 888 -0.07 -54.01 1.46
N ASP A 889 -0.54 -52.88 1.87
CA ASP A 889 0.29 -51.80 2.45
C ASP A 889 0.09 -51.70 3.98
N TYR A 890 -1.05 -52.15 4.48
CA TYR A 890 -1.33 -52.28 5.92
C TYR A 890 -2.35 -53.39 6.21
N ILE A 891 -2.33 -53.86 7.46
CA ILE A 891 -3.35 -54.74 8.06
C ILE A 891 -3.71 -54.27 9.45
N VAL A 892 -4.96 -54.50 9.85
CA VAL A 892 -5.47 -54.17 11.17
C VAL A 892 -5.83 -55.45 11.93
N GLY A 893 -5.29 -55.60 13.13
CA GLY A 893 -5.64 -56.65 14.07
C GLY A 893 -6.32 -56.13 15.31
N GLU A 894 -6.55 -57.06 16.25
CA GLU A 894 -7.19 -56.68 17.52
C GLU A 894 -6.25 -55.81 18.37
N GLY A 895 -6.51 -54.48 18.41
CA GLY A 895 -5.73 -53.51 19.17
C GLY A 895 -4.44 -53.01 18.49
N TRP A 896 -4.12 -53.40 17.26
CA TRP A 896 -2.92 -52.96 16.54
C TRP A 896 -3.16 -52.77 15.06
N VAL A 897 -2.23 -52.03 14.44
CA VAL A 897 -2.13 -51.90 12.98
C VAL A 897 -0.68 -52.09 12.56
N GLU A 898 -0.44 -52.86 11.51
CA GLU A 898 0.86 -53.02 10.84
C GLU A 898 0.86 -52.22 9.53
N VAL A 899 1.96 -51.52 9.28
CA VAL A 899 2.10 -50.63 8.12
C VAL A 899 3.48 -50.89 7.47
N LYS A 900 3.52 -51.06 6.14
CA LYS A 900 4.74 -51.02 5.35
C LYS A 900 5.19 -49.55 5.20
N LEU A 901 6.31 -49.20 5.79
CA LEU A 901 6.74 -47.79 5.86
C LEU A 901 7.11 -47.21 4.50
N GLU A 902 7.80 -47.94 3.66
CA GLU A 902 8.22 -47.52 2.33
C GLU A 902 7.01 -47.17 1.44
N ARG A 903 5.99 -48.02 1.47
CA ARG A 903 4.76 -47.82 0.71
C ARG A 903 3.93 -46.65 1.30
N ALA A 904 3.82 -46.61 2.60
CA ALA A 904 3.12 -45.55 3.29
C ALA A 904 3.75 -44.15 3.01
N TYR A 905 5.09 -44.10 2.99
CA TYR A 905 5.82 -42.90 2.65
C TYR A 905 5.65 -42.49 1.20
N ASP A 906 5.72 -43.43 0.24
CA ASP A 906 5.50 -43.16 -1.17
C ASP A 906 4.07 -42.61 -1.41
N CYS A 907 3.05 -43.24 -0.82
CA CYS A 907 1.68 -42.75 -0.88
C CYS A 907 1.52 -41.38 -0.25
N TYR A 908 2.13 -41.13 0.91
CA TYR A 908 2.16 -39.85 1.57
C TYR A 908 2.81 -38.75 0.72
N ARG A 909 3.96 -39.02 0.12
CA ARG A 909 4.64 -38.09 -0.79
C ARG A 909 3.78 -37.73 -2.01
N ARG A 910 3.19 -38.76 -2.65
CA ARG A 910 2.29 -38.59 -3.82
C ARG A 910 1.08 -37.71 -3.41
N TYR A 911 0.52 -37.98 -2.26
CA TYR A 911 -0.55 -37.16 -1.72
C TYR A 911 -0.10 -35.71 -1.50
N CYS A 912 1.02 -35.47 -0.83
CA CYS A 912 1.57 -34.13 -0.64
C CYS A 912 1.79 -33.43 -2.00
N SER A 913 2.36 -34.14 -2.97
CA SER A 913 2.54 -33.58 -4.32
C SER A 913 1.21 -33.25 -5.00
N SER A 914 0.17 -34.09 -4.84
CA SER A 914 -1.15 -33.87 -5.44
C SER A 914 -1.86 -32.63 -4.86
N ILE A 915 -1.52 -32.25 -3.64
CA ILE A 915 -2.07 -31.07 -2.96
C ILE A 915 -1.08 -29.89 -2.91
N SER A 916 0.05 -29.98 -3.62
CA SER A 916 1.13 -28.97 -3.61
C SER A 916 1.62 -28.64 -2.19
N ASP A 917 1.69 -29.66 -1.31
CA ASP A 917 2.22 -29.55 0.05
C ASP A 917 3.63 -30.17 0.11
N THR A 918 4.47 -29.66 1.02
CA THR A 918 5.81 -30.21 1.22
C THR A 918 5.73 -31.37 2.23
N PRO A 919 6.26 -32.58 1.91
CA PRO A 919 6.34 -33.63 2.89
C PRO A 919 7.15 -33.21 4.12
N LEU A 920 6.72 -33.60 5.32
CA LEU A 920 7.45 -33.32 6.55
C LEU A 920 8.85 -33.92 6.59
N PHE A 921 9.05 -35.06 5.89
CA PHE A 921 10.32 -35.76 5.81
C PHE A 921 10.84 -35.71 4.39
N ASP A 922 12.09 -35.27 4.23
CA ASP A 922 12.72 -35.07 2.92
C ASP A 922 13.05 -36.39 2.21
N ASN A 923 13.27 -37.44 2.98
CA ASN A 923 13.63 -38.76 2.47
C ASN A 923 13.06 -39.89 3.35
N LEU A 924 13.11 -41.14 2.78
CA LEU A 924 12.60 -42.32 3.44
C LEU A 924 13.34 -42.67 4.73
N ASP A 925 14.64 -42.42 4.82
CA ASP A 925 15.43 -42.74 6.01
C ASP A 925 15.03 -41.87 7.21
N SER A 926 14.84 -40.58 7.01
CA SER A 926 14.35 -39.67 8.06
C SER A 926 12.93 -40.03 8.49
N PHE A 927 12.06 -40.42 7.55
CA PHE A 927 10.72 -40.90 7.84
C PHE A 927 10.74 -42.18 8.66
N ASN A 928 11.50 -43.21 8.23
CA ASN A 928 11.65 -44.48 8.93
C ASN A 928 12.19 -44.30 10.33
N HIS A 929 13.24 -43.48 10.49
CA HIS A 929 13.79 -43.15 11.81
C HIS A 929 12.73 -42.55 12.74
N ALA A 930 11.98 -41.58 12.26
CA ALA A 930 10.93 -40.95 13.04
C ALA A 930 9.82 -41.93 13.41
N MET A 931 9.36 -42.76 12.47
CA MET A 931 8.34 -43.78 12.74
C MET A 931 8.82 -44.82 13.76
N LEU A 932 10.05 -45.30 13.65
CA LEU A 932 10.62 -46.32 14.58
C LEU A 932 10.87 -45.79 16.01
N THR A 933 11.00 -44.48 16.17
CA THR A 933 11.17 -43.80 17.47
C THR A 933 9.86 -43.33 18.09
N PHE A 934 8.75 -43.46 17.37
CA PHE A 934 7.46 -42.96 17.80
C PHE A 934 6.86 -43.84 18.94
N SER A 935 6.39 -43.24 20.01
CA SER A 935 5.92 -43.92 21.23
C SER A 935 4.84 -45.01 21.02
N PRO A 936 3.86 -44.86 20.11
CA PRO A 936 2.87 -45.89 19.80
C PRO A 936 3.41 -47.16 19.12
N VAL A 937 4.66 -47.20 18.69
CA VAL A 937 5.27 -48.40 18.10
C VAL A 937 5.44 -49.49 19.16
N VAL A 938 4.91 -50.68 18.87
CA VAL A 938 5.00 -51.84 19.76
C VAL A 938 6.04 -52.85 19.27
N ASP A 939 6.16 -52.97 17.94
CA ASP A 939 7.14 -53.86 17.30
C ASP A 939 7.77 -53.16 16.11
N LYS A 940 9.09 -53.06 16.10
CA LYS A 940 9.89 -52.35 15.09
C LYS A 940 10.28 -53.23 13.90
N VAL A 941 10.15 -54.52 14.04
CA VAL A 941 10.46 -55.50 12.99
C VAL A 941 9.46 -56.62 13.06
N CYS A 942 8.34 -56.52 12.37
CA CYS A 942 7.29 -57.57 12.36
C CYS A 942 7.73 -58.71 11.45
N ALA A 943 8.58 -59.57 11.97
CA ALA A 943 9.13 -60.74 11.21
C ALA A 943 8.07 -61.75 10.73
N SER A 944 6.94 -61.82 11.48
CA SER A 944 5.82 -62.72 11.18
C SER A 944 4.61 -62.04 10.53
N SER A 945 4.79 -60.84 9.99
CA SER A 945 3.68 -60.08 9.37
C SER A 945 3.18 -60.79 8.10
N GLN A 946 1.88 -60.81 7.92
CA GLN A 946 1.23 -61.27 6.68
C GLN A 946 1.48 -60.32 5.49
N LEU A 947 2.00 -59.11 5.74
CA LEU A 947 2.37 -58.14 4.72
C LEU A 947 3.73 -58.42 4.10
N ARG A 948 4.53 -59.35 4.65
CA ARG A 948 5.88 -59.64 4.16
C ARG A 948 5.79 -60.50 2.91
N GLU A 949 6.28 -60.06 1.79
CA GLU A 949 6.50 -60.81 0.58
C GLU A 949 7.88 -61.48 0.69
N ASP A 950 8.00 -62.78 0.27
CA ASP A 950 9.27 -63.51 0.27
C ASP A 950 10.28 -62.69 -0.54
N ASP A 951 11.37 -62.25 0.08
CA ASP A 951 12.52 -61.57 -0.55
C ASP A 951 12.56 -60.01 -0.50
N THR A 952 11.79 -59.33 0.32
CA THR A 952 11.88 -57.89 0.40
C THR A 952 12.48 -57.40 1.73
N SER A 953 13.37 -56.38 1.67
CA SER A 953 13.95 -55.67 2.80
C SER A 953 13.00 -54.58 3.37
N GLU A 954 11.69 -54.71 3.15
CA GLU A 954 10.70 -53.75 3.52
C GLU A 954 10.54 -53.64 5.06
N THR A 955 10.48 -52.42 5.59
CA THR A 955 10.28 -52.15 7.01
C THR A 955 8.79 -52.14 7.37
N ILE A 956 8.36 -53.16 8.14
CA ILE A 956 6.99 -53.28 8.62
C ILE A 956 6.96 -52.94 10.11
N VAL A 957 6.15 -51.98 10.50
CA VAL A 957 6.04 -51.52 11.89
C VAL A 957 4.62 -51.73 12.45
N ARG A 958 4.53 -52.24 13.67
CA ARG A 958 3.26 -52.42 14.37
C ARG A 958 3.04 -51.33 15.36
N PHE A 959 1.92 -50.64 15.24
CA PHE A 959 1.45 -49.56 16.13
C PHE A 959 0.30 -50.10 17.04
N ASP A 960 0.28 -49.66 18.29
CA ASP A 960 -0.84 -49.86 19.21
C ASP A 960 -1.96 -48.85 18.88
N LEU A 961 -3.15 -49.34 18.57
CA LEU A 961 -4.30 -48.50 18.19
C LEU A 961 -4.79 -47.64 19.35
N ARG A 962 -4.68 -48.10 20.60
CA ARG A 962 -5.07 -47.31 21.76
C ARG A 962 -4.11 -46.16 22.01
N LYS A 963 -2.80 -46.42 21.81
CA LYS A 963 -1.80 -45.37 21.93
C LYS A 963 -1.91 -44.37 20.77
N LEU A 964 -2.13 -44.83 19.50
CA LEU A 964 -2.40 -43.95 18.37
C LEU A 964 -3.62 -43.04 18.59
N SER A 965 -4.71 -43.65 19.15
CA SER A 965 -5.92 -42.88 19.49
C SER A 965 -5.66 -41.80 20.55
N ARG A 966 -4.80 -42.08 21.54
CA ARG A 966 -4.39 -41.08 22.55
C ARG A 966 -3.56 -39.93 21.95
N GLU A 967 -2.81 -40.25 20.91
CA GLU A 967 -2.07 -39.24 20.10
C GLU A 967 -2.96 -38.52 19.08
N GLY A 968 -4.27 -38.74 19.12
CA GLY A 968 -5.22 -38.10 18.19
C GLY A 968 -5.20 -38.66 16.75
N VAL A 969 -4.47 -39.73 16.48
CA VAL A 969 -4.39 -40.32 15.16
C VAL A 969 -5.73 -41.01 14.82
N GLN A 970 -6.24 -40.69 13.62
CA GLN A 970 -7.47 -41.31 13.12
C GLN A 970 -7.29 -42.82 12.86
N SER A 971 -8.38 -43.59 13.00
CA SER A 971 -8.34 -45.02 12.78
C SER A 971 -8.09 -45.34 11.30
N PHE A 972 -7.23 -46.31 11.03
CA PHE A 972 -7.12 -46.97 9.74
C PHE A 972 -8.45 -47.65 9.37
N ARG A 973 -8.74 -47.74 8.09
CA ARG A 973 -9.92 -48.47 7.63
C ARG A 973 -9.74 -49.95 7.83
N MET A 974 -10.75 -50.66 8.37
CA MET A 974 -10.82 -52.15 8.38
C MET A 974 -11.37 -52.63 7.07
#